data_0ebcf458399c1151321ef1140b4e68f6
#
_entry.id   0ebcf458399c1151321ef1140b4e68f6
#
_cell.length_a   1.000
_cell.length_b   1.000
_cell.length_c   1.000
_cell.angle_alpha   90.00
_cell.angle_beta   90.00
_cell.angle_gamma   90.00
#
_symmetry.space_group_name_H-M   'P 1'
#
loop_
_entity.id
_entity.type
_entity.pdbx_description
1 polymer ?
#
loop_
_entity_poly.entity_id
_entity_poly.type
_entity_poly.pdbx_seq_one_letter_code
_entity_poly.pdbx_strand_id
1 'polypeptide(L)'
;MRASNLAPYQDLCYFVRPAPHELQYIAGVDGEFEELLLDLKRPHDGDSKSIAPLDEWVFTSLEERKNHRGEPLSWSKFYTKNELYCDNARRYLQLNQRPLPSGVPPVPTKAGDESWSRMSMLRSVLDRYVRHGLRLSKSKTDHERAESVIARLRLLGIQITETGSRPCASPVGRVMAYASSKVEALNEIITVEMQALGSNIRAVVVTDFEKTSATALVEGVLDKEAGGAIAVLRSLVKHQAGDHLDPILMTGSTVLVDDDLAERFLQRAKAWVEERDLDVTFTDEVHNGYHEIHGRGKHWVPRYYSLMITEFFQEGFTKCLVGTRGLLGEGWDASRINVLIDMTTVTTSMSINQLRGRSIRLDKEWQEKVANNWDIVCVADEFTKGFDDYQRFKQKHKQLYGVCDDGAIEKGVGHVHAAFNDVRPEGISEGMGLFNEEMVRRAMSRAHTRELWGIGQPFGIEAKPAVEAKASSGFSTGFKFGVEKEVWTDASLTQAIANAIVDSLCELGEMTHVARPSGGDRGGGWIRYHLHNSTPEEAEMFSKALTEALGPLDKPRYVVARSSRFFDETWLSKLMPEVVAVYLRKQRVSVMMYHAVPSCLANTKERAAVYQRYWNQHVSPGEVTYVRSGNGKQLVEFAQLNGLVPEFGLHQKSVYE
;
A
#
# COMPACT_ATOMS: atom_id res chain seq x y z
N MET A 1 -17.13 -6.26 15.18
CA MET A 1 -16.86 -5.12 16.05
C MET A 1 -18.15 -4.43 16.46
N ARG A 2 -18.89 -3.77 15.57
CA ARG A 2 -20.14 -3.05 15.94
C ARG A 2 -21.14 -3.88 16.74
N ALA A 3 -21.29 -5.17 16.43
CA ALA A 3 -22.10 -6.12 17.19
C ALA A 3 -21.48 -6.59 18.53
N SER A 4 -20.37 -6.01 18.96
CA SER A 4 -19.66 -6.37 20.20
C SER A 4 -19.19 -7.82 20.30
N ASN A 5 -18.99 -8.52 19.17
CA ASN A 5 -18.49 -9.89 19.15
C ASN A 5 -16.96 -9.98 19.09
N LEU A 6 -16.30 -8.90 18.69
CA LEU A 6 -14.84 -8.77 18.55
C LEU A 6 -14.41 -7.39 19.06
N ALA A 7 -13.19 -7.29 19.57
CA ALA A 7 -12.61 -6.03 20.01
C ALA A 7 -12.26 -5.13 18.81
N PRO A 8 -12.46 -3.80 18.93
CA PRO A 8 -11.95 -2.85 17.96
C PRO A 8 -10.47 -2.98 17.73
N TYR A 9 -10.02 -2.66 16.53
CA TYR A 9 -8.60 -2.68 16.18
C TYR A 9 -8.28 -1.63 15.12
N GLN A 10 -7.00 -1.34 14.96
CA GLN A 10 -6.44 -0.63 13.81
C GLN A 10 -5.20 -1.34 13.31
N ASP A 11 -5.00 -1.29 12.01
CA ASP A 11 -3.78 -1.74 11.36
C ASP A 11 -2.88 -0.54 11.13
N LEU A 12 -1.61 -0.68 11.49
CA LEU A 12 -0.59 0.35 11.45
C LEU A 12 0.64 -0.16 10.71
N CYS A 13 1.40 0.73 10.11
CA CYS A 13 2.68 0.39 9.50
C CYS A 13 3.78 1.34 9.96
N TYR A 14 5.00 0.84 10.01
CA TYR A 14 6.19 1.62 10.31
C TYR A 14 7.22 1.40 9.21
N PHE A 15 7.63 2.47 8.53
CA PHE A 15 8.58 2.39 7.43
C PHE A 15 10.01 2.55 7.92
N VAL A 16 10.90 1.72 7.38
CA VAL A 16 12.35 1.77 7.64
C VAL A 16 13.15 1.67 6.35
N ARG A 17 14.40 2.08 6.40
CA ARG A 17 15.39 1.82 5.34
C ARG A 17 16.36 0.74 5.79
N PRO A 18 16.92 -0.06 4.88
CA PRO A 18 18.00 -0.98 5.22
C PRO A 18 19.19 -0.24 5.83
N ALA A 19 19.95 -0.94 6.68
CA ALA A 19 21.19 -0.40 7.24
C ALA A 19 22.24 -0.11 6.13
N PRO A 20 23.23 0.76 6.36
CA PRO A 20 24.19 1.15 5.32
C PRO A 20 24.93 -0.03 4.64
N HIS A 21 25.31 -1.05 5.39
CA HIS A 21 25.96 -2.25 4.83
C HIS A 21 25.00 -3.12 4.01
N GLU A 22 23.73 -3.18 4.41
CA GLU A 22 22.65 -3.86 3.67
C GLU A 22 22.35 -3.12 2.37
N LEU A 23 22.29 -1.78 2.41
CA LEU A 23 22.13 -0.93 1.22
C LEU A 23 23.30 -1.11 0.25
N GLN A 24 24.54 -1.20 0.75
CA GLN A 24 25.71 -1.43 -0.09
C GLN A 24 25.63 -2.75 -0.84
N TYR A 25 25.16 -3.82 -0.18
CA TYR A 25 24.93 -5.11 -0.83
C TYR A 25 23.85 -5.01 -1.92
N ILE A 26 22.71 -4.39 -1.62
CA ILE A 26 21.61 -4.21 -2.58
C ILE A 26 22.09 -3.41 -3.79
N ALA A 27 22.81 -2.30 -3.56
CA ALA A 27 23.40 -1.48 -4.62
C ALA A 27 24.39 -2.26 -5.49
N GLY A 28 25.20 -3.12 -4.88
CA GLY A 28 26.13 -4.00 -5.61
C GLY A 28 25.39 -4.93 -6.57
N VAL A 29 24.36 -5.61 -6.11
CA VAL A 29 23.54 -6.52 -6.95
C VAL A 29 22.84 -5.75 -8.07
N ASP A 30 22.30 -4.57 -7.78
CA ASP A 30 21.60 -3.74 -8.78
C ASP A 30 22.59 -3.19 -9.81
N GLY A 31 23.77 -2.72 -9.39
CA GLY A 31 24.85 -2.27 -10.28
C GLY A 31 25.34 -3.36 -11.22
N GLU A 32 25.60 -4.56 -10.71
CA GLU A 32 25.99 -5.71 -11.51
C GLU A 32 24.91 -6.11 -12.55
N PHE A 33 23.63 -5.93 -12.22
CA PHE A 33 22.54 -6.17 -13.14
C PHE A 33 22.46 -5.10 -14.25
N GLU A 34 22.66 -3.82 -13.92
CA GLU A 34 22.72 -2.74 -14.92
C GLU A 34 23.93 -2.89 -15.85
N GLU A 35 25.10 -3.25 -15.33
CA GLU A 35 26.29 -3.55 -16.13
C GLU A 35 26.03 -4.71 -17.10
N LEU A 36 25.37 -5.77 -16.64
CA LEU A 36 24.96 -6.87 -17.51
C LEU A 36 24.03 -6.40 -18.63
N LEU A 37 23.03 -5.56 -18.33
CA LEU A 37 22.13 -5.02 -19.36
C LEU A 37 22.87 -4.20 -20.40
N LEU A 38 23.86 -3.42 -19.99
CA LEU A 38 24.72 -2.66 -20.90
C LEU A 38 25.59 -3.58 -21.78
N ASP A 39 26.14 -4.66 -21.20
CA ASP A 39 26.92 -5.64 -21.94
C ASP A 39 26.09 -6.37 -23.01
N LEU A 40 24.85 -6.76 -22.67
CA LEU A 40 23.93 -7.42 -23.61
C LEU A 40 23.54 -6.53 -24.81
N LYS A 41 23.65 -5.21 -24.71
CA LYS A 41 23.37 -4.24 -25.76
C LYS A 41 24.58 -3.98 -26.69
N ARG A 42 25.77 -4.44 -26.31
CA ARG A 42 26.98 -4.24 -27.12
C ARG A 42 27.15 -5.35 -28.16
N PRO A 43 27.62 -5.01 -29.39
CA PRO A 43 28.01 -6.00 -30.36
C PRO A 43 29.13 -6.90 -29.83
N HIS A 44 29.16 -8.13 -30.30
CA HIS A 44 30.26 -9.04 -30.00
C HIS A 44 31.41 -8.82 -30.97
N ASP A 45 32.57 -8.40 -30.47
CA ASP A 45 33.77 -8.31 -31.28
C ASP A 45 34.33 -9.73 -31.54
N GLY A 46 34.34 -10.15 -32.80
CA GLY A 46 35.12 -11.28 -33.29
C GLY A 46 34.44 -12.66 -33.36
N ASP A 47 33.20 -12.86 -32.89
CA ASP A 47 32.51 -14.14 -33.05
C ASP A 47 31.34 -14.05 -34.05
N SER A 48 31.58 -14.47 -35.28
CA SER A 48 30.57 -14.47 -36.35
C SER A 48 29.39 -15.43 -36.12
N LYS A 49 29.44 -16.25 -35.06
CA LYS A 49 28.39 -17.19 -34.70
C LYS A 49 27.50 -16.66 -33.57
N SER A 50 27.88 -15.53 -32.99
CA SER A 50 27.13 -14.89 -31.93
C SER A 50 25.81 -14.31 -32.42
N ILE A 51 24.79 -14.30 -31.56
CA ILE A 51 23.51 -13.67 -31.90
C ILE A 51 23.61 -12.15 -31.81
N ALA A 52 22.64 -11.45 -32.41
CA ALA A 52 22.56 -10.00 -32.33
C ALA A 52 22.43 -9.50 -30.88
N PRO A 53 22.95 -8.29 -30.59
CA PRO A 53 22.75 -7.62 -29.29
C PRO A 53 21.27 -7.53 -28.93
N LEU A 54 20.99 -7.40 -27.62
CA LEU A 54 19.62 -7.46 -27.06
C LEU A 54 18.62 -6.55 -27.80
N ASP A 55 18.99 -5.28 -28.06
CA ASP A 55 18.08 -4.31 -28.71
C ASP A 55 17.73 -4.76 -30.14
N GLU A 56 18.74 -5.19 -30.92
CA GLU A 56 18.58 -5.65 -32.30
C GLU A 56 17.81 -6.98 -32.35
N TRP A 57 18.11 -7.88 -31.43
CA TRP A 57 17.42 -9.17 -31.35
C TRP A 57 15.94 -9.00 -31.03
N VAL A 58 15.59 -8.10 -30.10
CA VAL A 58 14.19 -7.79 -29.76
C VAL A 58 13.49 -7.18 -30.97
N PHE A 59 14.12 -6.23 -31.65
CA PHE A 59 13.58 -5.63 -32.88
C PHE A 59 13.31 -6.70 -33.95
N THR A 60 14.32 -7.52 -34.28
CA THR A 60 14.22 -8.60 -35.27
C THR A 60 13.18 -9.63 -34.91
N SER A 61 13.06 -9.99 -33.63
CA SER A 61 12.04 -10.91 -33.14
C SER A 61 10.61 -10.41 -33.38
N LEU A 62 10.35 -9.10 -33.23
CA LEU A 62 9.07 -8.48 -33.55
C LEU A 62 8.85 -8.25 -35.06
N GLU A 63 9.93 -8.13 -35.84
CA GLU A 63 9.88 -7.97 -37.29
C GLU A 63 9.59 -9.30 -38.00
N GLU A 64 10.39 -10.34 -37.69
CA GLU A 64 10.28 -11.66 -38.31
C GLU A 64 9.07 -12.47 -37.84
N ARG A 65 8.63 -12.33 -36.58
CA ARG A 65 7.44 -12.98 -36.02
C ARG A 65 7.36 -14.49 -36.29
N LYS A 66 8.48 -15.19 -36.18
CA LYS A 66 8.58 -16.61 -36.47
C LYS A 66 7.89 -17.49 -35.42
N ASN A 67 7.22 -18.55 -35.90
CA ASN A 67 6.72 -19.61 -35.02
C ASN A 67 7.87 -20.62 -34.71
N HIS A 68 7.54 -21.67 -33.93
CA HIS A 68 8.51 -22.73 -33.58
C HIS A 68 9.08 -23.52 -34.78
N ARG A 69 8.45 -23.40 -35.94
CA ARG A 69 8.91 -24.03 -37.20
C ARG A 69 9.69 -23.05 -38.09
N GLY A 70 9.93 -21.82 -37.63
CA GLY A 70 10.62 -20.78 -38.39
C GLY A 70 9.74 -20.06 -39.42
N GLU A 71 8.42 -20.32 -39.48
CA GLU A 71 7.51 -19.68 -40.42
C GLU A 71 7.04 -18.31 -39.91
N PRO A 72 6.99 -17.28 -40.78
CA PRO A 72 6.52 -15.95 -40.35
C PRO A 72 5.02 -15.94 -40.11
N LEU A 73 4.58 -15.22 -39.06
CA LEU A 73 3.20 -15.02 -38.70
C LEU A 73 2.75 -13.58 -38.93
N SER A 74 1.45 -13.38 -39.20
CA SER A 74 0.89 -12.03 -39.13
C SER A 74 0.99 -11.48 -37.71
N TRP A 75 1.03 -10.14 -37.56
CA TRP A 75 1.08 -9.49 -36.23
C TRP A 75 -0.01 -10.03 -35.28
N SER A 76 -1.25 -10.06 -35.73
CA SER A 76 -2.37 -10.53 -34.91
C SER A 76 -2.15 -11.95 -34.38
N LYS A 77 -1.73 -12.89 -35.24
CA LYS A 77 -1.49 -14.29 -34.82
C LYS A 77 -0.28 -14.42 -33.89
N PHE A 78 0.77 -13.62 -34.10
CA PHE A 78 1.94 -13.63 -33.24
C PHE A 78 1.62 -13.00 -31.89
N TYR A 79 0.90 -11.89 -31.87
CA TYR A 79 0.44 -11.21 -30.66
C TYR A 79 -0.42 -12.13 -29.78
N THR A 80 -1.48 -12.74 -30.33
CA THR A 80 -2.37 -13.62 -29.56
C THR A 80 -1.62 -14.79 -28.88
N LYS A 81 -0.54 -15.28 -29.50
CA LYS A 81 0.27 -16.36 -28.91
C LYS A 81 1.33 -15.89 -27.92
N ASN A 82 1.73 -14.63 -27.96
CA ASN A 82 2.87 -14.08 -27.22
C ASN A 82 2.53 -12.69 -26.62
N GLU A 83 1.31 -12.47 -26.20
CA GLU A 83 0.78 -11.17 -25.77
C GLU A 83 1.70 -10.46 -24.78
N LEU A 84 2.01 -11.13 -23.64
CA LEU A 84 2.88 -10.57 -22.60
C LEU A 84 4.28 -10.18 -23.14
N TYR A 85 4.88 -11.02 -24.00
CA TYR A 85 6.16 -10.69 -24.60
C TYR A 85 6.06 -9.52 -25.57
N CYS A 86 5.05 -9.51 -26.44
CA CYS A 86 4.87 -8.45 -27.44
C CYS A 86 4.66 -7.09 -26.78
N ASP A 87 3.89 -7.02 -25.70
CA ASP A 87 3.67 -5.79 -24.96
C ASP A 87 4.96 -5.28 -24.31
N ASN A 88 5.68 -6.17 -23.63
CA ASN A 88 6.92 -5.83 -22.96
C ASN A 88 8.06 -5.52 -23.94
N ALA A 89 8.17 -6.22 -25.06
CA ALA A 89 9.16 -5.96 -26.08
C ALA A 89 8.95 -4.60 -26.79
N ARG A 90 7.69 -4.23 -27.08
CA ARG A 90 7.36 -2.91 -27.63
C ARG A 90 7.69 -1.80 -26.62
N ARG A 91 7.33 -1.95 -25.36
CA ARG A 91 7.67 -1.00 -24.27
C ARG A 91 9.18 -0.89 -24.10
N TYR A 92 9.89 -2.02 -24.13
CA TYR A 92 11.36 -2.04 -24.06
C TYR A 92 12.00 -1.20 -25.17
N LEU A 93 11.60 -1.39 -26.44
CA LEU A 93 12.11 -0.61 -27.57
C LEU A 93 11.76 0.88 -27.42
N GLN A 94 10.52 1.21 -27.07
CA GLN A 94 10.10 2.60 -26.89
C GLN A 94 10.89 3.31 -25.78
N LEU A 95 11.10 2.67 -24.63
CA LEU A 95 11.89 3.24 -23.51
C LEU A 95 13.38 3.40 -23.86
N ASN A 96 13.92 2.53 -24.72
CA ASN A 96 15.29 2.66 -25.21
C ASN A 96 15.39 3.52 -26.48
N GLN A 97 14.35 4.29 -26.82
CA GLN A 97 14.29 5.19 -28.00
C GLN A 97 14.60 4.49 -29.32
N ARG A 98 14.25 3.19 -29.42
CA ARG A 98 14.39 2.41 -30.64
C ARG A 98 13.08 2.43 -31.44
N PRO A 99 13.13 2.50 -32.78
CA PRO A 99 11.92 2.41 -33.59
C PRO A 99 11.24 1.04 -33.42
N LEU A 100 9.93 1.00 -33.66
CA LEU A 100 9.20 -0.26 -33.76
C LEU A 100 9.26 -0.77 -35.22
N PRO A 101 9.29 -2.10 -35.45
CA PRO A 101 9.21 -2.67 -36.76
C PRO A 101 7.92 -2.29 -37.52
N SER A 102 7.98 -2.30 -38.86
CA SER A 102 6.80 -2.00 -39.68
C SER A 102 5.62 -2.94 -39.37
N GLY A 103 4.44 -2.36 -39.22
CA GLY A 103 3.22 -3.09 -38.90
C GLY A 103 3.08 -3.54 -37.42
N VAL A 104 3.96 -3.09 -36.53
CA VAL A 104 3.86 -3.28 -35.08
C VAL A 104 3.34 -1.98 -34.46
N PRO A 105 2.11 -1.98 -33.87
CA PRO A 105 1.54 -0.77 -33.28
C PRO A 105 2.26 -0.40 -31.96
N PRO A 106 2.37 0.89 -31.60
CA PRO A 106 2.91 1.30 -30.31
C PRO A 106 2.01 0.82 -29.16
N VAL A 107 2.60 0.65 -27.98
CA VAL A 107 1.81 0.41 -26.76
C VAL A 107 1.25 1.76 -26.29
N PRO A 108 -0.06 1.87 -26.05
CA PRO A 108 -0.63 3.07 -25.47
C PRO A 108 0.00 3.36 -24.10
N THR A 109 0.53 4.56 -23.94
CA THR A 109 1.02 5.03 -22.63
C THR A 109 -0.21 5.45 -21.84
N LYS A 110 -0.80 4.55 -21.06
CA LYS A 110 -1.79 4.94 -20.05
C LYS A 110 -1.00 5.42 -18.83
N ALA A 111 -1.16 6.69 -18.50
CA ALA A 111 -0.74 7.19 -17.19
C ALA A 111 -1.51 6.39 -16.13
N GLY A 112 -0.79 5.73 -15.21
CA GLY A 112 -1.41 4.96 -14.13
C GLY A 112 -1.63 3.45 -14.39
N ASP A 113 -0.97 2.85 -15.38
CA ASP A 113 -0.98 1.38 -15.54
C ASP A 113 -0.15 0.71 -14.43
N GLU A 114 -0.80 0.44 -13.29
CA GLU A 114 -0.20 -0.22 -12.11
C GLU A 114 0.33 -1.64 -12.38
N SER A 115 -0.09 -2.24 -13.48
CA SER A 115 0.31 -3.62 -13.84
C SER A 115 1.74 -3.70 -14.38
N TRP A 116 2.37 -2.54 -14.69
CA TRP A 116 3.65 -2.47 -15.37
C TRP A 116 4.78 -2.02 -14.44
N SER A 117 5.85 -2.81 -14.37
CA SER A 117 7.12 -2.42 -13.76
C SER A 117 8.27 -2.66 -14.73
N ARG A 118 9.36 -1.87 -14.62
CA ARG A 118 10.58 -2.06 -15.41
C ARG A 118 11.09 -3.51 -15.29
N MET A 119 11.05 -4.09 -14.09
CA MET A 119 11.48 -5.48 -13.88
C MET A 119 10.56 -6.50 -14.55
N SER A 120 9.25 -6.28 -14.56
CA SER A 120 8.28 -7.14 -15.26
C SER A 120 8.58 -7.18 -16.78
N MET A 121 8.87 -6.01 -17.37
CA MET A 121 9.26 -5.87 -18.75
C MET A 121 10.58 -6.60 -19.03
N LEU A 122 11.63 -6.31 -18.27
CA LEU A 122 12.95 -6.92 -18.43
C LEU A 122 12.89 -8.44 -18.23
N ARG A 123 12.13 -8.92 -17.26
CA ARG A 123 11.90 -10.36 -17.06
C ARG A 123 11.39 -11.03 -18.33
N SER A 124 10.38 -10.45 -18.97
CA SER A 124 9.75 -11.02 -20.17
C SER A 124 10.70 -11.00 -21.38
N VAL A 125 11.41 -9.89 -21.55
CA VAL A 125 12.37 -9.71 -22.66
C VAL A 125 13.59 -10.62 -22.48
N LEU A 126 14.20 -10.64 -21.30
CA LEU A 126 15.39 -11.45 -21.01
C LEU A 126 15.08 -12.94 -21.01
N ASP A 127 13.91 -13.37 -20.48
CA ASP A 127 13.49 -14.77 -20.57
C ASP A 127 13.48 -15.27 -22.01
N ARG A 128 12.90 -14.46 -22.90
CA ARG A 128 12.83 -14.84 -24.32
C ARG A 128 14.18 -14.75 -25.02
N TYR A 129 14.99 -13.73 -24.72
CA TYR A 129 16.34 -13.59 -25.26
C TYR A 129 17.25 -14.75 -24.86
N VAL A 130 17.21 -15.17 -23.60
CA VAL A 130 17.97 -16.32 -23.09
C VAL A 130 17.50 -17.62 -23.76
N ARG A 131 16.21 -17.93 -23.72
CA ARG A 131 15.68 -19.22 -24.15
C ARG A 131 15.66 -19.42 -25.67
N HIS A 132 15.38 -18.35 -26.42
CA HIS A 132 15.20 -18.43 -27.88
C HIS A 132 16.32 -17.73 -28.67
N GLY A 133 17.26 -17.13 -27.98
CA GLY A 133 18.45 -16.51 -28.55
C GLY A 133 19.73 -17.17 -28.03
N LEU A 134 20.22 -16.72 -26.89
CA LEU A 134 21.52 -17.10 -26.33
C LEU A 134 21.74 -18.61 -26.20
N ARG A 135 20.74 -19.36 -25.66
CA ARG A 135 20.86 -20.82 -25.50
C ARG A 135 20.78 -21.63 -26.78
N LEU A 136 20.22 -21.05 -27.83
CA LEU A 136 20.15 -21.72 -29.14
C LEU A 136 21.33 -21.33 -30.05
N SER A 137 22.17 -20.40 -29.64
CA SER A 137 23.37 -19.98 -30.36
C SER A 137 24.40 -21.10 -30.45
N LYS A 138 25.24 -21.03 -31.47
CA LYS A 138 26.43 -21.90 -31.66
C LYS A 138 27.69 -21.30 -31.01
N SER A 139 27.59 -20.09 -30.45
CA SER A 139 28.69 -19.38 -29.80
C SER A 139 28.79 -19.80 -28.31
N LYS A 140 30.00 -20.13 -27.88
CA LYS A 140 30.28 -20.41 -26.46
C LYS A 140 30.07 -19.15 -25.59
N THR A 141 30.42 -18.00 -26.12
CA THR A 141 30.26 -16.71 -25.44
C THR A 141 28.79 -16.40 -25.15
N ASP A 142 27.89 -16.73 -26.08
CA ASP A 142 26.45 -16.56 -25.87
C ASP A 142 25.90 -17.48 -24.76
N HIS A 143 26.42 -18.71 -24.68
CA HIS A 143 26.06 -19.62 -23.56
C HIS A 143 26.56 -19.08 -22.22
N GLU A 144 27.77 -18.54 -22.13
CA GLU A 144 28.30 -17.91 -20.93
C GLU A 144 27.47 -16.68 -20.50
N ARG A 145 27.03 -15.87 -21.49
CA ARG A 145 26.10 -14.76 -21.26
C ARG A 145 24.74 -15.24 -20.78
N ALA A 146 24.21 -16.31 -21.34
CA ALA A 146 22.95 -16.90 -20.86
C ALA A 146 23.03 -17.26 -19.37
N GLU A 147 24.10 -17.93 -18.96
CA GLU A 147 24.31 -18.30 -17.57
C GLU A 147 24.50 -17.06 -16.66
N SER A 148 25.19 -16.02 -17.15
CA SER A 148 25.33 -14.75 -16.43
C SER A 148 23.98 -14.06 -16.23
N VAL A 149 23.13 -13.99 -17.26
CA VAL A 149 21.75 -13.44 -17.14
C VAL A 149 20.94 -14.23 -16.12
N ILE A 150 20.99 -15.56 -16.17
CA ILE A 150 20.26 -16.43 -15.24
C ILE A 150 20.73 -16.21 -13.81
N ALA A 151 22.04 -16.14 -13.60
CA ALA A 151 22.62 -15.92 -12.26
C ALA A 151 22.21 -14.56 -11.68
N ARG A 152 22.29 -13.47 -12.45
CA ARG A 152 21.90 -12.11 -11.99
C ARG A 152 20.40 -11.99 -11.74
N LEU A 153 19.56 -12.52 -12.63
CA LEU A 153 18.12 -12.54 -12.42
C LEU A 153 17.73 -13.34 -11.17
N ARG A 154 18.46 -14.40 -10.85
CA ARG A 154 18.21 -15.19 -9.64
C ARG A 154 18.48 -14.40 -8.36
N LEU A 155 19.49 -13.53 -8.34
CA LEU A 155 19.72 -12.62 -7.20
C LEU A 155 18.53 -11.68 -7.00
N LEU A 156 17.86 -11.28 -8.08
CA LEU A 156 16.66 -10.46 -8.08
C LEU A 156 15.35 -11.27 -7.96
N GLY A 157 15.41 -12.56 -7.66
CA GLY A 157 14.24 -13.39 -7.41
C GLY A 157 13.52 -13.91 -8.65
N ILE A 158 14.23 -14.00 -9.77
CA ILE A 158 13.70 -14.52 -11.04
C ILE A 158 14.52 -15.71 -11.49
N GLN A 159 13.88 -16.86 -11.64
CA GLN A 159 14.51 -18.06 -12.20
C GLN A 159 14.02 -18.28 -13.63
N ILE A 160 14.93 -18.36 -14.59
CA ILE A 160 14.65 -18.80 -15.96
C ILE A 160 14.75 -20.32 -16.02
N THR A 161 13.69 -20.97 -16.50
CA THR A 161 13.60 -22.41 -16.72
C THR A 161 13.44 -22.73 -18.21
N GLU A 162 13.39 -23.99 -18.59
CA GLU A 162 13.12 -24.38 -19.98
C GLU A 162 11.75 -23.92 -20.48
N THR A 163 10.77 -23.87 -19.60
CA THR A 163 9.38 -23.50 -19.93
C THR A 163 9.06 -22.02 -19.78
N GLY A 164 9.92 -21.26 -19.13
CA GLY A 164 9.74 -19.80 -18.91
C GLY A 164 10.31 -19.33 -17.58
N SER A 165 10.15 -18.05 -17.32
CA SER A 165 10.60 -17.43 -16.07
C SER A 165 9.56 -17.59 -14.96
N ARG A 166 10.01 -17.86 -13.73
CA ARG A 166 9.18 -17.96 -12.53
C ARG A 166 9.81 -17.21 -11.35
N PRO A 167 9.01 -16.75 -10.37
CA PRO A 167 9.55 -16.21 -9.13
C PRO A 167 10.35 -17.27 -8.36
N CYS A 168 11.42 -16.84 -7.71
CA CYS A 168 12.18 -17.64 -6.73
C CYS A 168 12.58 -16.77 -5.54
N ALA A 169 13.13 -17.42 -4.50
CA ALA A 169 13.65 -16.68 -3.35
C ALA A 169 14.81 -15.76 -3.80
N SER A 170 14.71 -14.47 -3.45
CA SER A 170 15.69 -13.45 -3.76
C SER A 170 16.57 -13.16 -2.56
N PRO A 171 17.91 -13.18 -2.68
CA PRO A 171 18.80 -12.68 -1.65
C PRO A 171 18.50 -11.23 -1.28
N VAL A 172 18.34 -10.33 -2.25
CA VAL A 172 17.94 -8.92 -2.02
C VAL A 172 16.61 -8.85 -1.29
N GLY A 173 15.60 -9.60 -1.75
CA GLY A 173 14.30 -9.66 -1.07
C GLY A 173 14.36 -10.18 0.37
N ARG A 174 15.36 -11.02 0.71
CA ARG A 174 15.63 -11.46 2.09
C ARG A 174 16.27 -10.35 2.91
N VAL A 175 17.25 -9.64 2.37
CA VAL A 175 17.84 -8.47 3.05
C VAL A 175 16.75 -7.45 3.38
N MET A 176 15.88 -7.11 2.44
CA MET A 176 14.74 -6.22 2.67
C MET A 176 13.77 -6.75 3.74
N ALA A 177 13.48 -8.06 3.71
CA ALA A 177 12.53 -8.67 4.63
C ALA A 177 13.03 -8.72 6.08
N TYR A 178 14.34 -8.91 6.27
CA TYR A 178 14.97 -9.14 7.56
C TYR A 178 16.00 -8.07 7.92
N ALA A 179 15.86 -6.87 7.34
CA ALA A 179 16.74 -5.73 7.62
C ALA A 179 16.84 -5.45 9.13
N SER A 180 18.06 -5.17 9.60
CA SER A 180 18.36 -4.90 11.01
C SER A 180 17.56 -3.71 11.56
N SER A 181 17.30 -2.70 10.73
CA SER A 181 16.49 -1.54 11.07
C SER A 181 15.03 -1.88 11.46
N LYS A 182 14.51 -3.03 11.07
CA LYS A 182 13.18 -3.48 11.54
C LYS A 182 13.15 -3.80 13.02
N VAL A 183 14.26 -4.31 13.54
CA VAL A 183 14.39 -4.61 14.97
C VAL A 183 14.56 -3.32 15.78
N GLU A 184 15.20 -2.30 15.20
CA GLU A 184 15.27 -0.95 15.82
C GLU A 184 13.89 -0.31 15.87
N ALA A 185 13.15 -0.35 14.76
CA ALA A 185 11.77 0.14 14.70
C ALA A 185 10.82 -0.59 15.67
N LEU A 186 11.03 -1.88 15.91
CA LEU A 186 10.29 -2.62 16.92
C LEU A 186 10.43 -1.97 18.30
N ASN A 187 11.63 -1.56 18.70
CA ASN A 187 11.87 -0.92 19.99
C ASN A 187 11.14 0.44 20.09
N GLU A 188 11.10 1.21 19.00
CA GLU A 188 10.35 2.46 18.94
C GLU A 188 8.85 2.23 19.07
N ILE A 189 8.31 1.26 18.34
CA ILE A 189 6.90 0.86 18.41
C ILE A 189 6.54 0.43 19.85
N ILE A 190 7.33 -0.43 20.46
CA ILE A 190 7.11 -0.91 21.83
C ILE A 190 7.13 0.26 22.81
N THR A 191 8.04 1.22 22.64
CA THR A 191 8.11 2.40 23.50
C THR A 191 6.83 3.24 23.42
N VAL A 192 6.32 3.48 22.21
CA VAL A 192 5.06 4.19 21.97
C VAL A 192 3.87 3.45 22.59
N GLU A 193 3.82 2.14 22.39
CA GLU A 193 2.74 1.30 22.92
C GLU A 193 2.75 1.23 24.44
N MET A 194 3.92 1.20 25.07
CA MET A 194 4.06 1.30 26.51
C MET A 194 3.62 2.66 27.07
N GLN A 195 3.95 3.75 26.38
CA GLN A 195 3.46 5.08 26.77
C GLN A 195 1.94 5.16 26.70
N ALA A 196 1.31 4.51 25.72
CA ALA A 196 -0.15 4.52 25.54
C ALA A 196 -0.89 3.61 26.53
N LEU A 197 -0.32 2.46 26.88
CA LEU A 197 -0.99 1.39 27.62
C LEU A 197 -0.48 1.18 29.05
N GLY A 198 0.73 1.63 29.36
CA GLY A 198 1.36 1.40 30.67
C GLY A 198 1.44 -0.10 31.01
N SER A 199 1.01 -0.46 32.22
CA SER A 199 1.00 -1.87 32.69
C SER A 199 0.00 -2.78 31.97
N ASN A 200 -0.96 -2.19 31.24
CA ASN A 200 -1.99 -2.94 30.51
C ASN A 200 -1.50 -3.48 29.15
N ILE A 201 -0.29 -3.14 28.73
CA ILE A 201 0.29 -3.66 27.48
C ILE A 201 0.36 -5.18 27.51
N ARG A 202 -0.06 -5.82 26.41
CA ARG A 202 0.10 -7.25 26.14
C ARG A 202 0.54 -7.39 24.68
N ALA A 203 1.86 -7.34 24.49
CA ALA A 203 2.48 -7.34 23.18
C ALA A 203 2.84 -8.77 22.74
N VAL A 204 2.63 -9.03 21.47
CA VAL A 204 3.07 -10.26 20.81
C VAL A 204 3.84 -9.90 19.56
N VAL A 205 5.08 -10.37 19.46
CA VAL A 205 5.95 -10.20 18.29
C VAL A 205 6.08 -11.55 17.59
N VAL A 206 5.71 -11.59 16.31
CA VAL A 206 5.71 -12.83 15.52
C VAL A 206 6.75 -12.75 14.41
N THR A 207 7.59 -13.78 14.32
CA THR A 207 8.61 -13.94 13.29
C THR A 207 8.41 -15.22 12.48
N ASP A 208 9.08 -15.33 11.33
CA ASP A 208 9.04 -16.55 10.50
C ASP A 208 9.83 -17.71 11.12
N PHE A 209 10.93 -17.41 11.83
CA PHE A 209 11.91 -18.39 12.31
C PHE A 209 12.37 -18.09 13.74
N GLU A 210 12.90 -19.09 14.40
CA GLU A 210 13.67 -18.93 15.63
C GLU A 210 15.03 -18.29 15.33
N LYS A 211 15.76 -18.88 14.39
CA LYS A 211 17.03 -18.39 13.84
C LYS A 211 16.88 -18.28 12.32
N THR A 212 17.40 -17.22 11.73
CA THR A 212 17.39 -17.10 10.27
C THR A 212 18.22 -18.21 9.65
N SER A 213 17.65 -18.98 8.73
CA SER A 213 18.43 -19.80 7.82
C SER A 213 19.10 -18.89 6.79
N ALA A 214 20.20 -18.21 7.17
CA ALA A 214 20.98 -17.44 6.21
C ALA A 214 21.44 -18.39 5.11
N THR A 215 21.08 -18.06 3.86
CA THR A 215 21.68 -18.75 2.73
C THR A 215 23.08 -18.23 2.53
N ALA A 216 23.99 -19.04 1.98
CA ALA A 216 25.36 -18.64 1.64
C ALA A 216 25.44 -17.33 0.81
N LEU A 217 24.35 -16.97 0.13
CA LEU A 217 24.23 -15.75 -0.70
C LEU A 217 24.04 -14.44 0.11
N VAL A 218 23.68 -14.50 1.39
CA VAL A 218 23.51 -13.34 2.29
C VAL A 218 24.38 -13.45 3.54
N GLU A 219 25.27 -14.45 3.57
CA GLU A 219 26.24 -14.62 4.64
C GLU A 219 27.19 -13.41 4.68
N GLY A 220 27.37 -12.82 5.85
CA GLY A 220 28.16 -11.59 6.02
C GLY A 220 27.41 -10.28 5.72
N VAL A 221 26.18 -10.34 5.18
CA VAL A 221 25.30 -9.17 5.00
C VAL A 221 24.27 -9.12 6.13
N LEU A 222 23.61 -10.23 6.38
CA LEU A 222 22.70 -10.38 7.51
C LEU A 222 23.40 -11.20 8.62
N ASP A 223 23.16 -10.81 9.86
CA ASP A 223 23.54 -11.64 10.99
C ASP A 223 22.86 -13.00 10.94
N LYS A 224 23.50 -14.03 11.52
CA LYS A 224 22.96 -15.41 11.55
C LYS A 224 21.57 -15.52 12.19
N GLU A 225 21.17 -14.53 12.96
CA GLU A 225 19.89 -14.47 13.66
C GLU A 225 18.96 -13.37 13.13
N ALA A 226 19.39 -12.60 12.12
CA ALA A 226 18.62 -11.47 11.57
C ALA A 226 17.20 -11.89 11.18
N GLY A 227 16.20 -11.12 11.62
CA GLY A 227 14.78 -11.41 11.40
C GLY A 227 14.23 -12.61 12.16
N GLY A 228 15.03 -13.30 12.97
CA GLY A 228 14.60 -14.40 13.84
C GLY A 228 14.10 -13.95 15.21
N ALA A 229 13.36 -14.82 15.89
CA ALA A 229 12.81 -14.53 17.21
C ALA A 229 13.90 -14.22 18.25
N ILE A 230 15.06 -14.87 18.17
CA ILE A 230 16.20 -14.64 19.08
C ILE A 230 16.78 -13.23 18.93
N ALA A 231 16.93 -12.73 17.70
CA ALA A 231 17.40 -11.37 17.47
C ALA A 231 16.42 -10.33 18.04
N VAL A 232 15.13 -10.59 17.90
CA VAL A 232 14.06 -9.77 18.49
C VAL A 232 14.15 -9.75 20.00
N LEU A 233 14.25 -10.90 20.67
CA LEU A 233 14.40 -10.97 22.12
C LEU A 233 15.65 -10.22 22.60
N ARG A 234 16.81 -10.48 21.98
CA ARG A 234 18.06 -9.78 22.32
C ARG A 234 18.00 -8.28 22.19
N SER A 235 17.21 -7.78 21.24
CA SER A 235 17.01 -6.34 21.09
C SER A 235 16.11 -5.80 22.19
N LEU A 236 15.03 -6.49 22.51
CA LEU A 236 14.11 -6.09 23.58
C LEU A 236 14.79 -6.06 24.95
N VAL A 237 15.54 -7.10 25.32
CA VAL A 237 16.22 -7.15 26.63
C VAL A 237 17.36 -6.13 26.78
N LYS A 238 17.90 -5.61 25.69
CA LYS A 238 18.89 -4.52 25.70
C LYS A 238 18.27 -3.13 25.73
N HIS A 239 17.00 -3.04 25.44
CA HIS A 239 16.28 -1.79 25.36
C HIS A 239 15.59 -1.47 26.68
N GLN A 240 15.62 -0.22 27.12
CA GLN A 240 15.03 0.20 28.40
C GLN A 240 13.55 -0.20 28.57
N ALA A 241 12.80 -0.33 27.48
CA ALA A 241 11.42 -0.82 27.53
C ALA A 241 11.35 -2.31 27.89
N GLY A 242 12.40 -3.10 27.63
CA GLY A 242 12.46 -4.52 27.95
C GLY A 242 12.29 -4.80 29.43
N ASP A 243 12.99 -4.04 30.28
CA ASP A 243 12.95 -4.19 31.76
C ASP A 243 11.51 -4.09 32.32
N HIS A 244 10.62 -3.37 31.63
CA HIS A 244 9.21 -3.23 32.05
C HIS A 244 8.28 -4.25 31.40
N LEU A 245 8.73 -4.93 30.35
CA LEU A 245 7.93 -5.90 29.59
C LEU A 245 8.18 -7.34 30.06
N ASP A 246 9.32 -7.60 30.69
CA ASP A 246 9.74 -8.95 31.08
C ASP A 246 9.55 -9.95 29.90
N PRO A 247 10.22 -9.76 28.73
CA PRO A 247 9.90 -10.50 27.52
C PRO A 247 10.25 -11.98 27.63
N ILE A 248 9.37 -12.83 27.10
CA ILE A 248 9.61 -14.27 26.98
C ILE A 248 9.54 -14.66 25.49
N LEU A 249 10.56 -15.39 25.04
CA LEU A 249 10.52 -16.04 23.74
C LEU A 249 10.11 -17.49 23.91
N MET A 250 9.16 -17.92 23.08
CA MET A 250 8.80 -19.33 22.96
C MET A 250 8.70 -19.78 21.51
N THR A 251 9.32 -20.93 21.23
CA THR A 251 9.22 -21.60 19.94
C THR A 251 8.83 -23.08 20.15
N GLY A 252 8.82 -23.87 19.07
CA GLY A 252 8.55 -25.30 19.17
C GLY A 252 9.64 -26.11 19.89
N SER A 253 10.80 -25.51 20.19
CA SER A 253 11.94 -26.19 20.81
C SER A 253 12.59 -25.41 21.94
N THR A 254 12.39 -24.10 22.04
CA THR A 254 13.19 -23.18 22.85
C THR A 254 12.29 -22.27 23.67
N VAL A 255 12.64 -22.06 24.93
CA VAL A 255 12.07 -21.06 25.83
C VAL A 255 13.20 -20.20 26.36
N LEU A 256 13.19 -18.91 26.04
CA LEU A 256 14.13 -17.91 26.55
C LEU A 256 13.39 -16.88 27.38
N VAL A 257 13.97 -16.49 28.48
CA VAL A 257 13.37 -15.58 29.47
C VAL A 257 14.38 -14.47 29.75
N ASP A 258 13.92 -13.24 29.85
CA ASP A 258 14.70 -12.09 30.29
C ASP A 258 15.45 -12.42 31.60
N ASP A 259 16.69 -11.98 31.73
CA ASP A 259 17.53 -12.31 32.90
C ASP A 259 16.92 -11.79 34.22
N ASP A 260 16.33 -10.61 34.23
CA ASP A 260 15.62 -10.03 35.38
C ASP A 260 14.37 -10.82 35.79
N LEU A 261 13.76 -11.53 34.82
CA LEU A 261 12.58 -12.35 35.05
C LEU A 261 12.94 -13.80 35.44
N ALA A 262 14.11 -14.29 35.09
CA ALA A 262 14.42 -15.72 35.07
C ALA A 262 14.18 -16.43 36.42
N GLU A 263 14.63 -15.85 37.54
CA GLU A 263 14.43 -16.46 38.87
C GLU A 263 12.93 -16.52 39.22
N ARG A 264 12.21 -15.43 39.03
CA ARG A 264 10.75 -15.36 39.26
C ARG A 264 10.01 -16.34 38.35
N PHE A 265 10.45 -16.49 37.10
CA PHE A 265 9.88 -17.43 36.14
C PHE A 265 10.04 -18.88 36.62
N LEU A 266 11.23 -19.29 37.04
CA LEU A 266 11.47 -20.64 37.51
C LEU A 266 10.65 -20.97 38.77
N GLN A 267 10.51 -20.03 39.70
CA GLN A 267 9.67 -20.21 40.88
C GLN A 267 8.19 -20.38 40.48
N ARG A 268 7.68 -19.52 39.62
CA ARG A 268 6.27 -19.57 39.15
C ARG A 268 6.00 -20.82 38.30
N ALA A 269 6.96 -21.23 37.44
CA ALA A 269 6.88 -22.44 36.63
C ALA A 269 6.83 -23.72 37.50
N LYS A 270 7.69 -23.80 38.54
CA LYS A 270 7.63 -24.90 39.51
C LYS A 270 6.27 -25.01 40.18
N ALA A 271 5.74 -23.91 40.71
CA ALA A 271 4.43 -23.90 41.32
C ALA A 271 3.32 -24.32 40.31
N TRP A 272 3.39 -23.85 39.05
CA TRP A 272 2.42 -24.20 38.02
C TRP A 272 2.39 -25.69 37.68
N VAL A 273 3.57 -26.37 37.62
CA VAL A 273 3.64 -27.81 37.35
C VAL A 273 3.22 -28.65 38.58
N GLU A 274 3.54 -28.19 39.79
CA GLU A 274 3.11 -28.82 41.05
C GLU A 274 1.58 -28.76 41.20
N GLU A 275 0.96 -27.61 40.96
CA GLU A 275 -0.50 -27.45 41.00
C GLU A 275 -1.26 -28.40 40.07
N ARG A 276 -0.61 -28.88 39.00
CA ARG A 276 -1.20 -29.73 37.93
C ARG A 276 -0.69 -31.16 37.95
N ASP A 277 0.13 -31.54 38.95
CA ASP A 277 0.75 -32.87 39.07
C ASP A 277 1.49 -33.29 37.76
N LEU A 278 2.27 -32.34 37.20
CA LEU A 278 3.04 -32.58 35.97
C LEU A 278 4.48 -32.97 36.28
N ASP A 279 4.99 -33.98 35.55
CA ASP A 279 6.37 -34.44 35.64
C ASP A 279 7.29 -33.52 34.80
N VAL A 280 7.80 -32.45 35.44
CA VAL A 280 8.81 -31.53 34.85
C VAL A 280 9.74 -31.04 35.93
N THR A 281 11.03 -31.08 35.65
CA THR A 281 12.09 -30.41 36.44
C THR A 281 12.79 -29.38 35.56
N PHE A 282 13.10 -28.21 36.12
CA PHE A 282 13.67 -27.10 35.39
C PHE A 282 15.16 -26.92 35.67
N THR A 283 15.92 -26.61 34.61
CA THR A 283 17.30 -26.08 34.68
C THR A 283 17.36 -24.89 33.72
N ASP A 284 18.29 -23.99 33.90
CA ASP A 284 18.51 -22.85 33.03
C ASP A 284 19.99 -22.75 32.62
N GLU A 285 20.21 -22.15 31.45
CA GLU A 285 21.53 -21.78 30.94
C GLU A 285 21.57 -20.27 30.75
N VAL A 286 22.54 -19.63 31.39
CA VAL A 286 22.69 -18.16 31.39
C VAL A 286 23.36 -17.68 30.11
N HIS A 287 22.74 -16.74 29.43
CA HIS A 287 23.30 -16.03 28.31
C HIS A 287 23.41 -14.54 28.62
N ASN A 288 23.95 -13.76 27.69
CA ASN A 288 24.05 -12.31 27.85
C ASN A 288 22.68 -11.65 27.69
N GLY A 289 22.00 -11.33 28.79
CA GLY A 289 20.72 -10.64 28.89
C GLY A 289 19.48 -11.55 28.90
N TYR A 290 19.63 -12.88 28.85
CA TYR A 290 18.52 -13.82 28.97
C TYR A 290 18.96 -15.19 29.44
N HIS A 291 18.04 -16.00 29.96
CA HIS A 291 18.25 -17.41 30.31
C HIS A 291 17.51 -18.33 29.34
N GLU A 292 18.16 -19.39 28.90
CA GLU A 292 17.48 -20.49 28.20
C GLU A 292 16.96 -21.49 29.23
N ILE A 293 15.67 -21.74 29.22
CA ILE A 293 15.00 -22.62 30.18
C ILE A 293 14.87 -24.02 29.59
N HIS A 294 15.44 -24.97 30.27
CA HIS A 294 15.36 -26.38 29.91
C HIS A 294 14.49 -27.14 30.91
N GLY A 295 13.55 -27.91 30.41
CA GLY A 295 12.75 -28.81 31.22
C GLY A 295 13.09 -30.27 30.95
N ARG A 296 13.09 -31.09 31.99
CA ARG A 296 13.22 -32.55 31.90
C ARG A 296 11.96 -33.20 32.45
N GLY A 297 11.44 -34.22 31.78
CA GLY A 297 10.23 -34.92 32.15
C GLY A 297 9.28 -35.09 30.95
N LYS A 298 8.31 -35.97 31.09
CA LYS A 298 7.36 -36.31 29.98
C LYS A 298 6.43 -35.19 29.57
N HIS A 299 6.25 -34.18 30.44
CA HIS A 299 5.36 -33.08 30.20
C HIS A 299 6.08 -31.80 29.73
N TRP A 300 7.40 -31.75 29.54
CA TRP A 300 8.09 -30.65 28.90
C TRP A 300 7.99 -30.75 27.37
N VAL A 301 6.85 -30.38 26.86
CA VAL A 301 6.54 -30.37 25.41
C VAL A 301 5.81 -29.08 25.04
N PRO A 302 5.82 -28.62 23.80
CA PRO A 302 5.24 -27.35 23.37
C PRO A 302 3.81 -27.12 23.86
N ARG A 303 3.00 -28.16 23.91
CA ARG A 303 1.61 -28.08 24.38
C ARG A 303 1.51 -27.56 25.83
N TYR A 304 2.38 -27.99 26.73
CA TYR A 304 2.30 -27.63 28.15
C TYR A 304 3.02 -26.31 28.43
N TYR A 305 4.24 -26.11 27.93
CA TYR A 305 4.92 -24.86 28.21
C TYR A 305 4.31 -23.66 27.47
N SER A 306 3.71 -23.84 26.30
CA SER A 306 2.96 -22.75 25.66
C SER A 306 1.70 -22.38 26.45
N LEU A 307 1.00 -23.36 27.04
CA LEU A 307 -0.13 -23.09 27.92
C LEU A 307 0.32 -22.31 29.17
N MET A 308 1.35 -22.77 29.84
CA MET A 308 1.92 -22.13 31.03
C MET A 308 2.32 -20.67 30.76
N ILE A 309 3.11 -20.45 29.71
CA ILE A 309 3.59 -19.11 29.36
C ILE A 309 2.41 -18.21 28.92
N THR A 310 1.40 -18.78 28.27
CA THR A 310 0.20 -18.02 27.90
C THR A 310 -0.60 -17.57 29.13
N GLU A 311 -0.76 -18.42 30.13
CA GLU A 311 -1.38 -18.06 31.41
C GLU A 311 -0.60 -16.93 32.08
N PHE A 312 0.72 -17.03 32.17
CA PHE A 312 1.61 -15.99 32.71
C PHE A 312 1.47 -14.66 31.97
N PHE A 313 1.35 -14.71 30.66
CA PHE A 313 1.13 -13.53 29.83
C PHE A 313 -0.24 -12.91 30.08
N GLN A 314 -1.29 -13.72 30.20
CA GLN A 314 -2.62 -13.20 30.49
C GLN A 314 -2.71 -12.60 31.89
N GLU A 315 -2.06 -13.19 32.89
CA GLU A 315 -1.96 -12.64 34.25
C GLU A 315 -1.14 -11.33 34.31
N GLY A 316 -0.28 -11.06 33.29
CA GLY A 316 0.63 -9.91 33.25
C GLY A 316 1.95 -10.12 33.96
N PHE A 317 2.29 -11.38 34.25
CA PHE A 317 3.59 -11.78 34.76
C PHE A 317 4.69 -11.47 33.75
N THR A 318 4.44 -11.71 32.48
CA THR A 318 5.15 -11.13 31.32
C THR A 318 4.18 -10.30 30.51
N LYS A 319 4.65 -9.23 29.88
CA LYS A 319 3.84 -8.33 29.06
C LYS A 319 4.18 -8.41 27.58
N CYS A 320 5.25 -9.15 27.21
CA CYS A 320 5.69 -9.34 25.84
C CYS A 320 6.02 -10.79 25.55
N LEU A 321 5.38 -11.36 24.54
CA LEU A 321 5.75 -12.66 24.00
C LEU A 321 6.38 -12.51 22.63
N VAL A 322 7.52 -13.16 22.44
CA VAL A 322 8.19 -13.29 21.15
C VAL A 322 8.08 -14.74 20.70
N GLY A 323 7.69 -14.97 19.47
CA GLY A 323 7.58 -16.34 19.00
C GLY A 323 7.50 -16.49 17.50
N THR A 324 7.55 -17.74 17.07
CA THR A 324 7.43 -18.07 15.67
C THR A 324 5.97 -18.26 15.27
N ARG A 325 5.67 -17.98 14.02
CA ARG A 325 4.35 -18.23 13.43
C ARG A 325 3.86 -19.67 13.66
N GLY A 326 4.78 -20.66 13.64
CA GLY A 326 4.42 -22.07 13.83
C GLY A 326 3.80 -22.35 15.19
N LEU A 327 4.28 -21.73 16.25
CA LEU A 327 3.76 -21.91 17.60
C LEU A 327 2.59 -20.98 17.92
N LEU A 328 2.70 -19.70 17.56
CA LEU A 328 1.68 -18.69 17.84
C LEU A 328 0.53 -18.69 16.81
N GLY A 329 0.63 -19.47 15.72
CA GLY A 329 -0.34 -19.55 14.64
C GLY A 329 -1.54 -20.43 14.91
N GLU A 330 -1.37 -21.73 15.12
CA GLU A 330 -2.46 -22.71 15.28
C GLU A 330 -2.66 -23.11 16.75
N GLY A 331 -3.92 -23.13 17.18
CA GLY A 331 -4.31 -23.66 18.51
C GLY A 331 -3.93 -22.80 19.73
N TRP A 332 -3.08 -21.78 19.56
CA TRP A 332 -2.71 -20.88 20.65
C TRP A 332 -3.82 -19.84 20.92
N ASP A 333 -4.14 -19.56 22.17
CA ASP A 333 -5.21 -18.63 22.55
C ASP A 333 -4.79 -17.68 23.68
N ALA A 334 -4.82 -16.37 23.38
CA ALA A 334 -4.62 -15.31 24.35
C ALA A 334 -5.54 -14.12 24.03
N SER A 335 -6.57 -13.93 24.82
CA SER A 335 -7.60 -12.90 24.58
C SER A 335 -7.14 -11.48 24.95
N ARG A 336 -6.10 -11.35 25.77
CA ARG A 336 -5.61 -10.05 26.25
C ARG A 336 -4.67 -9.32 25.32
N ILE A 337 -4.24 -9.94 24.20
CA ILE A 337 -3.36 -9.28 23.22
C ILE A 337 -3.98 -7.95 22.77
N ASN A 338 -3.24 -6.86 22.93
CA ASN A 338 -3.63 -5.52 22.50
C ASN A 338 -2.59 -4.84 21.61
N VAL A 339 -1.42 -5.46 21.46
CA VAL A 339 -0.37 -5.08 20.50
C VAL A 339 0.10 -6.33 19.80
N LEU A 340 -0.03 -6.38 18.47
CA LEU A 340 0.51 -7.43 17.63
C LEU A 340 1.51 -6.81 16.65
N ILE A 341 2.76 -7.29 16.67
CA ILE A 341 3.79 -6.83 15.73
C ILE A 341 4.16 -8.00 14.84
N ASP A 342 3.77 -7.89 13.57
CA ASP A 342 3.97 -8.92 12.55
C ASP A 342 5.26 -8.63 11.75
N MET A 343 6.33 -9.35 12.07
CA MET A 343 7.61 -9.32 11.35
C MET A 343 7.74 -10.46 10.34
N THR A 344 6.65 -11.17 10.02
CA THR A 344 6.67 -12.29 9.09
C THR A 344 6.61 -11.84 7.64
N THR A 345 7.12 -12.69 6.74
CA THR A 345 7.03 -12.49 5.28
C THR A 345 5.77 -13.10 4.66
N VAL A 346 4.88 -13.66 5.47
CA VAL A 346 3.67 -14.36 5.01
C VAL A 346 2.66 -13.40 4.42
N THR A 347 2.09 -13.79 3.28
CA THR A 347 1.06 -13.02 2.55
C THR A 347 -0.24 -13.79 2.33
N THR A 348 -0.34 -15.03 2.83
CA THR A 348 -1.56 -15.84 2.69
C THR A 348 -2.64 -15.35 3.66
N SER A 349 -3.83 -15.09 3.17
CA SER A 349 -4.94 -14.55 3.96
C SER A 349 -5.30 -15.42 5.17
N MET A 350 -5.20 -16.76 5.04
CA MET A 350 -5.47 -17.67 6.15
C MET A 350 -4.52 -17.43 7.33
N SER A 351 -3.21 -17.42 7.10
CA SER A 351 -2.21 -17.22 8.17
C SER A 351 -2.32 -15.83 8.80
N ILE A 352 -2.56 -14.81 7.99
CA ILE A 352 -2.72 -13.43 8.48
C ILE A 352 -3.97 -13.32 9.36
N ASN A 353 -5.11 -13.86 8.91
CA ASN A 353 -6.35 -13.86 9.67
C ASN A 353 -6.23 -14.65 10.98
N GLN A 354 -5.47 -15.73 11.00
CA GLN A 354 -5.19 -16.50 12.22
C GLN A 354 -4.41 -15.67 13.24
N LEU A 355 -3.36 -14.97 12.82
CA LEU A 355 -2.55 -14.11 13.70
C LEU A 355 -3.37 -12.93 14.23
N ARG A 356 -3.97 -12.15 13.33
CA ARG A 356 -4.75 -10.95 13.68
C ARG A 356 -6.03 -11.30 14.43
N GLY A 357 -6.66 -12.43 14.11
CA GLY A 357 -7.83 -12.96 14.81
C GLY A 357 -7.64 -13.11 16.31
N ARG A 358 -6.41 -13.15 16.79
CA ARG A 358 -6.11 -13.26 18.22
C ARG A 358 -6.08 -11.90 18.91
N SER A 359 -5.50 -10.90 18.30
CA SER A 359 -5.46 -9.55 18.85
C SER A 359 -6.86 -8.93 18.97
N ILE A 360 -7.77 -9.30 18.05
CA ILE A 360 -9.14 -8.76 18.02
C ILE A 360 -10.14 -9.54 18.88
N ARG A 361 -9.71 -10.50 19.70
CA ARG A 361 -10.60 -11.16 20.67
C ARG A 361 -11.01 -10.21 21.77
N LEU A 362 -12.23 -10.39 22.26
CA LEU A 362 -12.70 -9.65 23.42
C LEU A 362 -11.91 -10.06 24.68
N ASP A 363 -11.56 -9.07 25.47
CA ASP A 363 -11.07 -9.28 26.83
C ASP A 363 -12.25 -9.13 27.81
N LYS A 364 -12.51 -10.16 28.60
CA LYS A 364 -13.62 -10.16 29.55
C LYS A 364 -13.42 -9.16 30.69
N GLU A 365 -12.17 -8.88 31.03
CA GLU A 365 -11.79 -7.96 32.09
C GLU A 365 -11.61 -6.53 31.61
N TRP A 366 -11.42 -6.34 30.29
CA TRP A 366 -11.23 -5.02 29.69
C TRP A 366 -12.05 -4.84 28.41
N GLN A 367 -13.31 -4.44 28.59
CA GLN A 367 -14.27 -4.24 27.49
C GLN A 367 -13.91 -3.08 26.55
N GLU A 368 -13.08 -2.15 27.01
CA GLU A 368 -12.61 -1.00 26.21
C GLU A 368 -11.35 -1.30 25.40
N LYS A 369 -10.89 -2.54 25.43
CA LYS A 369 -9.72 -2.97 24.67
C LYS A 369 -9.82 -2.58 23.19
N VAL A 370 -8.75 -1.95 22.68
CA VAL A 370 -8.49 -1.71 21.26
C VAL A 370 -7.14 -2.30 20.92
N ALA A 371 -7.06 -3.10 19.87
CA ALA A 371 -5.82 -3.73 19.45
C ALA A 371 -5.13 -2.91 18.34
N ASN A 372 -3.81 -2.75 18.45
CA ASN A 372 -2.95 -2.24 17.38
C ASN A 372 -2.21 -3.41 16.74
N ASN A 373 -2.35 -3.56 15.42
CA ASN A 373 -1.61 -4.52 14.62
C ASN A 373 -0.59 -3.76 13.77
N TRP A 374 0.68 -4.01 14.00
CA TRP A 374 1.78 -3.35 13.33
C TRP A 374 2.43 -4.24 12.28
N ASP A 375 2.70 -3.66 11.12
CA ASP A 375 3.63 -4.17 10.11
C ASP A 375 4.84 -3.26 10.03
N ILE A 376 6.06 -3.80 9.99
CA ILE A 376 7.29 -3.04 9.78
C ILE A 376 7.75 -3.29 8.35
N VAL A 377 7.81 -2.21 7.56
CA VAL A 377 8.01 -2.25 6.11
C VAL A 377 9.33 -1.60 5.73
N CYS A 378 10.22 -2.38 5.13
CA CYS A 378 11.50 -1.88 4.67
C CYS A 378 11.42 -1.40 3.22
N VAL A 379 11.91 -0.17 2.93
CA VAL A 379 11.88 0.42 1.59
C VAL A 379 13.22 1.06 1.21
N ALA A 380 13.58 0.96 -0.07
CA ALA A 380 14.75 1.58 -0.69
C ALA A 380 14.44 1.80 -2.18
N ASP A 381 13.68 2.83 -2.49
CA ASP A 381 13.08 3.11 -3.81
C ASP A 381 14.08 3.31 -4.94
N GLU A 382 15.32 3.68 -4.62
CA GLU A 382 16.42 3.83 -5.57
C GLU A 382 16.87 2.50 -6.22
N PHE A 383 16.46 1.35 -5.67
CA PHE A 383 16.88 0.02 -6.16
C PHE A 383 15.74 -0.77 -6.77
N THR A 384 16.09 -1.62 -7.75
CA THR A 384 15.15 -2.42 -8.54
C THR A 384 14.20 -3.27 -7.69
N LYS A 385 14.68 -3.79 -6.55
CA LYS A 385 13.92 -4.63 -5.60
C LYS A 385 13.64 -3.96 -4.26
N GLY A 386 14.02 -2.72 -4.12
CA GLY A 386 13.89 -2.00 -2.86
C GLY A 386 12.45 -1.72 -2.41
N PHE A 387 11.46 -2.05 -3.24
CA PHE A 387 10.03 -1.89 -2.94
C PHE A 387 9.28 -3.22 -2.72
N ASP A 388 9.98 -4.34 -2.78
CA ASP A 388 9.36 -5.68 -2.66
C ASP A 388 8.67 -5.89 -1.30
N ASP A 389 9.20 -5.32 -0.22
CA ASP A 389 8.60 -5.45 1.12
C ASP A 389 7.28 -4.68 1.24
N TYR A 390 7.19 -3.52 0.61
CA TYR A 390 5.92 -2.78 0.50
C TYR A 390 4.89 -3.55 -0.33
N GLN A 391 5.30 -4.21 -1.40
CA GLN A 391 4.38 -5.06 -2.17
C GLN A 391 3.87 -6.25 -1.34
N ARG A 392 4.71 -6.83 -0.47
CA ARG A 392 4.26 -7.83 0.52
C ARG A 392 3.24 -7.24 1.49
N PHE A 393 3.49 -6.05 2.02
CA PHE A 393 2.55 -5.33 2.88
C PHE A 393 1.19 -5.11 2.18
N LYS A 394 1.17 -4.60 0.94
CA LYS A 394 -0.08 -4.48 0.15
C LYS A 394 -0.78 -5.83 -0.01
N GLN A 395 -0.04 -6.89 -0.30
CA GLN A 395 -0.61 -8.22 -0.46
C GLN A 395 -1.14 -8.81 0.86
N LYS A 396 -0.49 -8.57 2.00
CA LYS A 396 -1.02 -8.91 3.34
C LYS A 396 -2.39 -8.31 3.57
N HIS A 397 -2.56 -7.03 3.25
CA HIS A 397 -3.79 -6.29 3.49
C HIS A 397 -4.90 -6.53 2.47
N LYS A 398 -4.60 -7.13 1.31
CA LYS A 398 -5.55 -7.28 0.19
C LYS A 398 -6.92 -7.84 0.57
N GLN A 399 -6.99 -8.71 1.57
CA GLN A 399 -8.23 -9.35 2.03
C GLN A 399 -8.66 -8.90 3.44
N LEU A 400 -7.92 -7.98 4.07
CA LEU A 400 -8.27 -7.45 5.37
C LEU A 400 -9.24 -6.29 5.25
N TYR A 401 -10.09 -6.16 6.24
CA TYR A 401 -10.99 -5.03 6.42
C TYR A 401 -10.53 -4.23 7.63
N GLY A 402 -10.67 -2.92 7.58
CA GLY A 402 -10.37 -2.06 8.71
C GLY A 402 -11.19 -0.78 8.68
N VAL A 403 -11.29 -0.12 9.84
CA VAL A 403 -11.94 1.17 9.93
C VAL A 403 -10.99 2.25 9.43
N CYS A 404 -11.54 3.14 8.64
CA CYS A 404 -10.86 4.28 8.06
C CYS A 404 -11.03 5.53 8.93
N ASP A 405 -10.29 6.60 8.62
CA ASP A 405 -10.33 7.86 9.36
C ASP A 405 -11.72 8.55 9.32
N ASP A 406 -12.55 8.24 8.34
CA ASP A 406 -13.93 8.69 8.18
C ASP A 406 -14.98 7.75 8.82
N GLY A 407 -14.55 6.69 9.52
CA GLY A 407 -15.42 5.70 10.15
C GLY A 407 -16.01 4.64 9.22
N ALA A 408 -15.79 4.74 7.91
CA ALA A 408 -16.18 3.69 6.96
C ALA A 408 -15.24 2.49 7.08
N ILE A 409 -15.76 1.31 6.75
CA ILE A 409 -14.99 0.07 6.75
C ILE A 409 -14.59 -0.25 5.30
N GLU A 410 -13.30 -0.32 5.04
CA GLU A 410 -12.75 -0.59 3.72
C GLU A 410 -11.91 -1.86 3.70
N LYS A 411 -11.89 -2.53 2.55
CA LYS A 411 -11.03 -3.68 2.26
C LYS A 411 -9.74 -3.25 1.58
N GLY A 412 -8.63 -3.84 1.95
CA GLY A 412 -7.34 -3.56 1.32
C GLY A 412 -6.51 -2.54 2.08
N VAL A 413 -5.33 -2.21 1.56
CA VAL A 413 -4.35 -1.35 2.23
C VAL A 413 -4.85 0.08 2.51
N GLY A 414 -5.90 0.51 1.79
CA GLY A 414 -6.49 1.83 1.95
C GLY A 414 -7.06 2.11 3.35
N HIS A 415 -7.46 1.06 4.10
CA HIS A 415 -7.90 1.26 5.48
C HIS A 415 -6.74 1.64 6.43
N VAL A 416 -5.50 1.25 6.12
CA VAL A 416 -4.33 1.67 6.89
C VAL A 416 -4.04 3.15 6.63
N HIS A 417 -3.99 3.54 5.36
CA HIS A 417 -3.87 4.94 4.96
C HIS A 417 -4.32 5.11 3.49
N ALA A 418 -5.12 6.13 3.20
CA ALA A 418 -5.68 6.36 1.86
C ALA A 418 -4.62 6.45 0.76
N ALA A 419 -3.48 7.11 1.04
CA ALA A 419 -2.39 7.25 0.09
C ALA A 419 -1.78 5.92 -0.37
N PHE A 420 -1.86 4.85 0.44
CA PHE A 420 -1.26 3.55 0.10
C PHE A 420 -1.96 2.82 -1.04
N ASN A 421 -3.12 3.27 -1.45
CA ASN A 421 -3.78 2.75 -2.64
C ASN A 421 -2.98 3.03 -3.91
N ASP A 422 -2.36 4.22 -4.02
CA ASP A 422 -1.82 4.77 -5.27
C ASP A 422 -0.44 5.44 -5.11
N VAL A 423 0.19 5.30 -3.96
CA VAL A 423 1.47 5.93 -3.75
C VAL A 423 2.56 5.25 -4.57
N ARG A 424 3.35 6.04 -5.27
CA ARG A 424 4.54 5.57 -5.98
C ARG A 424 5.66 5.27 -4.97
N PRO A 425 6.62 4.41 -5.35
CA PRO A 425 7.77 4.08 -4.49
C PRO A 425 8.47 5.31 -3.91
N GLU A 426 8.74 6.29 -4.75
CA GLU A 426 9.41 7.55 -4.39
C GLU A 426 8.61 8.31 -3.31
N GLY A 427 7.28 8.34 -3.43
CA GLY A 427 6.41 9.00 -2.47
C GLY A 427 6.39 8.35 -1.08
N ILE A 428 6.65 7.04 -0.98
CA ILE A 428 6.84 6.36 0.32
C ILE A 428 8.15 6.82 0.96
N SER A 429 9.25 6.82 0.23
CA SER A 429 10.56 7.20 0.76
C SER A 429 10.60 8.67 1.17
N GLU A 430 10.05 9.56 0.35
CA GLU A 430 9.95 10.99 0.65
C GLU A 430 9.02 11.27 1.84
N GLY A 431 7.90 10.54 1.95
CA GLY A 431 6.89 10.71 3.00
C GLY A 431 7.11 9.85 4.25
N MET A 432 8.15 9.03 4.32
CA MET A 432 8.36 8.02 5.37
C MET A 432 8.23 8.60 6.79
N GLY A 433 8.88 9.71 7.08
CA GLY A 433 8.81 10.37 8.39
C GLY A 433 7.39 10.77 8.75
N LEU A 434 6.67 11.39 7.83
CA LEU A 434 5.29 11.83 8.04
C LEU A 434 4.34 10.64 8.25
N PHE A 435 4.50 9.57 7.49
CA PHE A 435 3.71 8.35 7.70
C PHE A 435 3.97 7.73 9.05
N ASN A 436 5.24 7.63 9.46
CA ASN A 436 5.61 7.07 10.77
C ASN A 436 5.06 7.93 11.92
N GLU A 437 5.19 9.25 11.85
CA GLU A 437 4.62 10.17 12.84
C GLU A 437 3.10 10.03 12.95
N GLU A 438 2.41 9.91 11.81
CA GLU A 438 0.96 9.69 11.80
C GLU A 438 0.58 8.36 12.45
N MET A 439 1.26 7.26 12.11
CA MET A 439 0.99 5.94 12.68
C MET A 439 1.24 5.91 14.19
N VAL A 440 2.31 6.56 14.65
CA VAL A 440 2.60 6.74 16.09
C VAL A 440 1.48 7.52 16.78
N ARG A 441 1.03 8.63 16.23
CA ARG A 441 -0.08 9.43 16.76
C ARG A 441 -1.37 8.60 16.83
N ARG A 442 -1.69 7.82 15.80
CA ARG A 442 -2.86 6.94 15.77
C ARG A 442 -2.76 5.83 16.82
N ALA A 443 -1.59 5.25 17.01
CA ALA A 443 -1.35 4.23 18.03
C ALA A 443 -1.67 4.73 19.45
N MET A 444 -1.39 6.00 19.74
CA MET A 444 -1.68 6.62 21.02
C MET A 444 -3.17 7.01 21.17
N SER A 445 -3.92 7.08 20.07
CA SER A 445 -5.32 7.58 20.04
C SER A 445 -6.36 6.45 19.98
N ARG A 446 -6.20 5.40 20.80
CA ARG A 446 -7.09 4.21 20.79
C ARG A 446 -8.57 4.53 21.04
N ALA A 447 -8.88 5.51 21.89
CA ALA A 447 -10.25 5.94 22.14
C ALA A 447 -10.91 6.41 20.84
N HIS A 448 -10.21 7.20 20.03
CA HIS A 448 -10.70 7.65 18.73
C HIS A 448 -10.94 6.46 17.78
N THR A 449 -10.03 5.49 17.73
CA THR A 449 -10.23 4.26 16.94
C THR A 449 -11.50 3.50 17.37
N ARG A 450 -11.80 3.45 18.67
CA ARG A 450 -13.01 2.84 19.18
C ARG A 450 -14.27 3.60 18.74
N GLU A 451 -14.22 4.94 18.75
CA GLU A 451 -15.30 5.79 18.24
C GLU A 451 -15.57 5.56 16.76
N LEU A 452 -14.51 5.50 15.92
CA LEU A 452 -14.62 5.22 14.48
C LEU A 452 -15.30 3.87 14.19
N TRP A 453 -15.07 2.84 15.02
CA TRP A 453 -15.76 1.55 14.89
C TRP A 453 -17.26 1.62 15.16
N GLY A 454 -17.75 2.62 15.87
CA GLY A 454 -19.17 2.80 16.17
C GLY A 454 -19.78 1.62 16.90
N ILE A 455 -19.16 1.19 18.01
CA ILE A 455 -19.61 0.03 18.79
C ILE A 455 -21.04 0.23 19.28
N GLY A 456 -21.93 -0.73 18.96
CA GLY A 456 -23.36 -0.67 19.31
C GLY A 456 -24.21 0.18 18.37
N GLN A 457 -23.62 0.82 17.36
CA GLN A 457 -24.37 1.54 16.33
C GLN A 457 -24.93 0.58 15.26
N PRO A 458 -26.06 0.93 14.62
CA PRO A 458 -26.55 0.20 13.46
C PRO A 458 -25.47 0.16 12.35
N PHE A 459 -25.45 -0.91 11.59
CA PHE A 459 -24.49 -1.07 10.49
C PHE A 459 -25.16 -1.72 9.28
N GLY A 460 -24.70 -1.32 8.07
CA GLY A 460 -25.10 -1.94 6.83
C GLY A 460 -24.33 -3.24 6.59
N ILE A 461 -25.00 -4.22 5.99
CA ILE A 461 -24.39 -5.50 5.58
C ILE A 461 -23.96 -5.49 4.11
N GLU A 462 -24.36 -4.49 3.36
CA GLU A 462 -24.05 -4.32 1.94
C GLU A 462 -23.00 -3.24 1.73
N ALA A 463 -22.05 -3.53 0.85
CA ALA A 463 -21.04 -2.57 0.44
C ALA A 463 -21.67 -1.50 -0.46
N LYS A 464 -21.36 -0.24 -0.20
CA LYS A 464 -21.79 0.89 -1.03
C LYS A 464 -20.64 1.43 -1.88
N PRO A 465 -20.89 1.80 -3.13
CA PRO A 465 -19.92 2.53 -3.95
C PRO A 465 -19.56 3.88 -3.34
N ALA A 466 -18.29 4.22 -3.34
CA ALA A 466 -17.73 5.48 -2.88
C ALA A 466 -16.63 5.96 -3.85
N VAL A 467 -16.36 7.26 -3.86
CA VAL A 467 -15.27 7.86 -4.62
C VAL A 467 -14.30 8.52 -3.66
N GLU A 468 -13.04 8.11 -3.70
CA GLU A 468 -11.95 8.85 -3.06
C GLU A 468 -11.35 9.80 -4.09
N ALA A 469 -11.22 11.06 -3.72
CA ALA A 469 -10.75 12.14 -4.57
C ALA A 469 -9.64 12.92 -3.86
N LYS A 470 -8.57 13.18 -4.59
CA LYS A 470 -7.50 14.10 -4.17
C LYS A 470 -7.27 15.11 -5.28
N ALA A 471 -7.50 16.38 -4.98
CA ALA A 471 -7.30 17.45 -5.93
C ALA A 471 -5.83 17.74 -6.17
N SER A 472 -5.47 18.13 -7.40
CA SER A 472 -4.18 18.74 -7.70
C SER A 472 -4.09 20.16 -7.16
N SER A 473 -2.86 20.69 -7.08
CA SER A 473 -2.61 22.06 -6.64
C SER A 473 -3.40 23.06 -7.48
N GLY A 474 -4.06 24.02 -6.81
CA GLY A 474 -4.80 25.11 -7.45
C GLY A 474 -6.25 24.81 -7.79
N PHE A 475 -6.77 23.61 -7.54
CA PHE A 475 -8.17 23.27 -7.80
C PHE A 475 -9.15 24.22 -7.12
N SER A 476 -8.98 24.51 -5.83
CA SER A 476 -9.87 25.35 -5.02
C SER A 476 -9.54 26.85 -5.06
N THR A 477 -8.72 27.30 -6.02
CA THR A 477 -8.32 28.70 -6.08
C THR A 477 -9.53 29.64 -6.28
N GLY A 478 -9.60 30.70 -5.47
CA GLY A 478 -10.59 31.77 -5.57
C GLY A 478 -11.66 31.78 -4.49
N PHE A 479 -12.56 32.74 -4.57
CA PHE A 479 -13.61 32.96 -3.58
C PHE A 479 -14.95 32.40 -4.04
N LYS A 480 -15.76 31.94 -3.09
CA LYS A 480 -17.13 31.45 -3.33
C LYS A 480 -18.03 32.56 -3.86
N PHE A 481 -19.05 32.18 -4.60
CA PHE A 481 -20.12 33.08 -4.99
C PHE A 481 -21.21 33.16 -3.90
N GLY A 482 -21.83 34.32 -3.75
CA GLY A 482 -22.93 34.53 -2.80
C GLY A 482 -22.53 34.67 -1.32
N VAL A 483 -21.29 34.45 -0.98
CA VAL A 483 -20.76 34.59 0.39
C VAL A 483 -19.61 35.60 0.40
N GLU A 484 -19.62 36.49 1.38
CA GLU A 484 -18.61 37.54 1.47
C GLU A 484 -17.23 36.95 1.84
N LYS A 485 -16.28 37.00 0.89
CA LYS A 485 -14.86 36.65 1.07
C LYS A 485 -14.55 35.25 1.61
N GLU A 486 -15.43 34.30 1.45
CA GLU A 486 -15.15 32.91 1.77
C GLU A 486 -14.40 32.25 0.62
N VAL A 487 -13.23 31.67 0.90
CA VAL A 487 -12.43 30.92 -0.08
C VAL A 487 -12.92 29.48 -0.21
N TRP A 488 -12.76 28.92 -1.41
CA TRP A 488 -12.95 27.50 -1.61
C TRP A 488 -11.82 26.71 -0.93
N THR A 489 -12.18 25.59 -0.33
CA THR A 489 -11.26 24.47 -0.05
C THR A 489 -11.57 23.34 -1.01
N ASP A 490 -10.62 22.42 -1.23
CA ASP A 490 -10.84 21.28 -2.12
C ASP A 490 -12.06 20.46 -1.67
N ALA A 491 -12.22 20.24 -0.37
CA ALA A 491 -13.36 19.56 0.21
C ALA A 491 -14.68 20.30 -0.06
N SER A 492 -14.74 21.59 0.23
CA SER A 492 -15.99 22.37 0.08
C SER A 492 -16.41 22.52 -1.39
N LEU A 493 -15.44 22.64 -2.30
CA LEU A 493 -15.73 22.73 -3.73
C LEU A 493 -16.20 21.37 -4.29
N THR A 494 -15.53 20.30 -3.95
CA THR A 494 -15.94 18.95 -4.36
C THR A 494 -17.32 18.58 -3.79
N GLN A 495 -17.60 18.96 -2.52
CA GLN A 495 -18.92 18.79 -1.92
C GLN A 495 -20.01 19.59 -2.66
N ALA A 496 -19.69 20.79 -3.10
CA ALA A 496 -20.62 21.61 -3.89
C ALA A 496 -20.94 20.95 -5.24
N ILE A 497 -19.94 20.37 -5.92
CA ILE A 497 -20.12 19.61 -7.16
C ILE A 497 -20.99 18.37 -6.91
N ALA A 498 -20.72 17.64 -5.81
CA ALA A 498 -21.50 16.47 -5.41
C ALA A 498 -22.98 16.83 -5.16
N ASN A 499 -23.23 17.95 -4.47
CA ASN A 499 -24.59 18.45 -4.24
C ASN A 499 -25.29 18.80 -5.55
N ALA A 500 -24.61 19.47 -6.50
CA ALA A 500 -25.17 19.79 -7.80
C ALA A 500 -25.57 18.54 -8.59
N ILE A 501 -24.80 17.47 -8.53
CA ILE A 501 -25.11 16.18 -9.14
C ILE A 501 -26.37 15.57 -8.50
N VAL A 502 -26.38 15.44 -7.17
CA VAL A 502 -27.49 14.79 -6.45
C VAL A 502 -28.81 15.55 -6.65
N ASP A 503 -28.81 16.86 -6.46
CA ASP A 503 -30.02 17.66 -6.64
C ASP A 503 -30.56 17.60 -8.09
N SER A 504 -29.66 17.52 -9.08
CA SER A 504 -30.06 17.33 -10.49
C SER A 504 -30.72 15.98 -10.73
N LEU A 505 -30.16 14.90 -10.16
CA LEU A 505 -30.69 13.54 -10.30
C LEU A 505 -32.02 13.38 -9.53
N CYS A 506 -32.14 14.02 -8.37
CA CYS A 506 -33.41 14.06 -7.62
C CYS A 506 -34.52 14.76 -8.41
N GLU A 507 -34.27 15.92 -9.01
CA GLU A 507 -35.28 16.63 -9.81
C GLU A 507 -35.71 15.82 -11.04
N LEU A 508 -34.78 15.08 -11.64
CA LEU A 508 -35.06 14.21 -12.79
C LEU A 508 -35.75 12.90 -12.40
N GLY A 509 -35.99 12.65 -11.10
CA GLY A 509 -36.64 11.46 -10.60
C GLY A 509 -35.77 10.19 -10.65
N GLU A 510 -34.47 10.33 -10.84
CA GLU A 510 -33.52 9.20 -10.89
C GLU A 510 -32.88 8.89 -9.54
N MET A 511 -33.13 9.71 -8.55
CA MET A 511 -32.62 9.55 -7.19
C MET A 511 -33.67 9.99 -6.16
N THR A 512 -33.67 9.36 -5.02
CA THR A 512 -34.61 9.72 -3.93
C THR A 512 -34.20 11.03 -3.28
N HIS A 513 -35.20 11.83 -2.87
CA HIS A 513 -34.98 13.14 -2.22
C HIS A 513 -34.32 13.04 -0.83
N VAL A 514 -34.20 11.84 -0.27
CA VAL A 514 -33.52 11.59 1.01
C VAL A 514 -32.02 11.30 0.86
N ALA A 515 -31.56 10.97 -0.35
CA ALA A 515 -30.15 10.77 -0.63
C ALA A 515 -29.34 12.06 -0.41
N ARG A 516 -28.22 11.96 0.26
CA ARG A 516 -27.31 13.10 0.54
C ARG A 516 -25.88 12.68 0.33
N PRO A 517 -25.09 13.49 -0.40
CA PRO A 517 -23.66 13.24 -0.52
C PRO A 517 -22.95 13.67 0.77
N SER A 518 -22.08 12.82 1.28
CA SER A 518 -21.22 13.09 2.41
C SER A 518 -19.76 12.95 2.01
N GLY A 519 -18.93 13.86 2.49
CA GLY A 519 -17.47 13.82 2.33
C GLY A 519 -16.79 13.57 3.66
N GLY A 520 -15.97 12.52 3.73
CA GLY A 520 -15.14 12.16 4.90
C GLY A 520 -13.65 12.37 4.60
N ASP A 521 -12.92 13.03 5.52
CA ASP A 521 -11.47 13.19 5.40
C ASP A 521 -10.77 11.84 5.60
N ARG A 522 -9.85 11.51 4.71
CA ARG A 522 -9.09 10.26 4.71
C ARG A 522 -7.60 10.46 5.01
N GLY A 523 -7.20 11.67 5.38
CA GLY A 523 -5.80 12.02 5.54
C GLY A 523 -5.04 12.23 4.22
N GLY A 524 -3.89 12.88 4.28
CA GLY A 524 -3.04 13.12 3.12
C GLY A 524 -3.70 13.90 1.97
N GLY A 525 -4.78 14.63 2.24
CA GLY A 525 -5.55 15.38 1.25
C GLY A 525 -6.56 14.55 0.45
N TRP A 526 -6.77 13.30 0.80
CA TRP A 526 -7.81 12.45 0.25
C TRP A 526 -9.15 12.67 0.95
N ILE A 527 -10.24 12.75 0.19
CA ILE A 527 -11.59 12.90 0.69
C ILE A 527 -12.44 11.83 0.04
N ARG A 528 -13.17 11.07 0.86
CA ARG A 528 -14.11 10.07 0.38
C ARG A 528 -15.51 10.67 0.29
N TYR A 529 -16.17 10.44 -0.85
CA TYR A 529 -17.57 10.83 -1.09
C TYR A 529 -18.42 9.58 -1.33
N HIS A 530 -19.54 9.51 -0.63
CA HIS A 530 -20.54 8.47 -0.76
C HIS A 530 -21.94 9.05 -0.53
N LEU A 531 -22.98 8.27 -0.82
CA LEU A 531 -24.37 8.68 -0.60
C LEU A 531 -24.95 8.00 0.64
N HIS A 532 -25.42 8.81 1.58
CA HIS A 532 -26.30 8.33 2.65
C HIS A 532 -27.74 8.16 2.17
N ASN A 533 -28.49 7.23 2.78
CA ASN A 533 -29.90 6.97 2.51
C ASN A 533 -30.20 6.72 1.02
N SER A 534 -29.36 5.96 0.35
CA SER A 534 -29.44 5.63 -1.07
C SER A 534 -29.53 4.13 -1.31
N THR A 535 -30.11 3.73 -2.44
CA THR A 535 -30.00 2.36 -2.95
C THR A 535 -28.61 2.12 -3.55
N PRO A 536 -28.17 0.85 -3.74
CA PRO A 536 -26.92 0.55 -4.42
C PRO A 536 -26.81 1.16 -5.83
N GLU A 537 -27.92 1.16 -6.59
CA GLU A 537 -27.98 1.72 -7.94
C GLU A 537 -27.81 3.25 -7.94
N GLU A 538 -28.43 3.95 -6.99
CA GLU A 538 -28.26 5.39 -6.80
C GLU A 538 -26.82 5.74 -6.40
N ALA A 539 -26.21 4.94 -5.52
CA ALA A 539 -24.82 5.12 -5.09
C ALA A 539 -23.84 4.88 -6.25
N GLU A 540 -24.09 3.88 -7.11
CA GLU A 540 -23.26 3.62 -8.30
C GLU A 540 -23.40 4.76 -9.32
N MET A 541 -24.61 5.24 -9.56
CA MET A 541 -24.86 6.36 -10.46
C MET A 541 -24.15 7.63 -9.98
N PHE A 542 -24.24 7.94 -8.69
CA PHE A 542 -23.56 9.08 -8.08
C PHE A 542 -22.03 8.94 -8.19
N SER A 543 -21.48 7.78 -7.82
CA SER A 543 -20.05 7.51 -7.88
C SER A 543 -19.49 7.72 -9.29
N LYS A 544 -20.19 7.20 -10.29
CA LYS A 544 -19.83 7.41 -11.71
C LYS A 544 -19.93 8.87 -12.12
N ALA A 545 -21.03 9.54 -11.77
CA ALA A 545 -21.25 10.94 -12.12
C ALA A 545 -20.20 11.87 -11.50
N LEU A 546 -19.85 11.64 -10.23
CA LEU A 546 -18.82 12.41 -9.54
C LEU A 546 -17.44 12.17 -10.16
N THR A 547 -17.10 10.91 -10.48
CA THR A 547 -15.85 10.56 -11.17
C THR A 547 -15.74 11.26 -12.53
N GLU A 548 -16.83 11.32 -13.30
CA GLU A 548 -16.85 12.01 -14.59
C GLU A 548 -16.71 13.53 -14.45
N ALA A 549 -17.35 14.14 -13.44
CA ALA A 549 -17.29 15.58 -13.20
C ALA A 549 -15.91 16.07 -12.69
N LEU A 550 -15.20 15.23 -11.94
CA LEU A 550 -13.87 15.52 -11.39
C LEU A 550 -12.73 15.00 -12.28
N GLY A 551 -13.02 14.12 -13.21
CA GLY A 551 -12.06 13.52 -14.11
C GLY A 551 -11.62 14.42 -15.27
N PRO A 552 -10.64 13.97 -16.05
CA PRO A 552 -10.20 14.67 -17.26
C PRO A 552 -11.34 14.72 -18.29
N LEU A 553 -11.31 15.72 -19.18
CA LEU A 553 -12.30 15.87 -20.25
C LEU A 553 -12.08 14.83 -21.37
N ASP A 554 -12.36 13.54 -21.07
CA ASP A 554 -12.27 12.47 -22.07
C ASP A 554 -13.59 12.34 -22.83
N LYS A 555 -13.66 12.96 -24.02
CA LYS A 555 -14.80 12.95 -24.96
C LYS A 555 -16.15 13.28 -24.32
N PRO A 556 -16.27 14.34 -23.51
CA PRO A 556 -17.54 14.74 -22.93
C PRO A 556 -18.56 15.10 -24.02
N ARG A 557 -19.84 15.07 -23.70
CA ARG A 557 -20.90 15.59 -24.59
C ARG A 557 -21.15 17.06 -24.33
N TYR A 558 -21.12 17.47 -23.06
CA TYR A 558 -21.21 18.84 -22.61
C TYR A 558 -20.15 19.11 -21.57
N VAL A 559 -19.72 20.37 -21.50
CA VAL A 559 -18.87 20.87 -20.41
C VAL A 559 -19.53 22.05 -19.73
N VAL A 560 -19.24 22.27 -18.46
CA VAL A 560 -19.70 23.45 -17.71
C VAL A 560 -18.46 24.21 -17.21
N ALA A 561 -18.52 25.54 -17.36
CA ALA A 561 -17.45 26.40 -16.85
C ALA A 561 -17.56 26.58 -15.33
N ARG A 562 -16.43 26.48 -14.65
CA ARG A 562 -16.29 26.90 -13.25
C ARG A 562 -15.60 28.24 -13.19
N SER A 563 -16.27 29.21 -12.65
CA SER A 563 -15.75 30.56 -12.44
C SER A 563 -15.41 30.80 -10.98
N SER A 564 -14.45 31.68 -10.72
CA SER A 564 -14.13 32.16 -9.36
C SER A 564 -14.04 33.68 -9.34
N ARG A 565 -14.31 34.26 -8.17
CA ARG A 565 -14.17 35.69 -7.93
C ARG A 565 -12.77 35.98 -7.40
N PHE A 566 -12.23 37.10 -7.80
CA PHE A 566 -10.98 37.66 -7.30
C PHE A 566 -11.19 39.13 -6.96
N PHE A 567 -10.43 39.63 -6.01
CA PHE A 567 -10.46 41.02 -5.60
C PHE A 567 -9.10 41.65 -5.90
N ASP A 568 -9.02 42.31 -7.06
CA ASP A 568 -7.80 42.97 -7.50
C ASP A 568 -7.60 44.27 -6.72
N GLU A 569 -6.39 44.50 -6.20
CA GLU A 569 -6.03 45.73 -5.54
C GLU A 569 -6.02 46.88 -6.55
N THR A 570 -6.74 47.98 -6.21
CA THR A 570 -6.67 49.23 -6.94
C THR A 570 -5.61 50.16 -6.33
N TRP A 571 -5.11 51.12 -7.08
CA TRP A 571 -4.15 52.11 -6.53
C TRP A 571 -4.69 52.85 -5.31
N LEU A 572 -6.00 53.11 -5.26
CA LEU A 572 -6.70 53.69 -4.12
C LEU A 572 -6.75 52.75 -2.91
N SER A 573 -6.99 51.44 -3.15
CA SER A 573 -7.02 50.46 -2.05
C SER A 573 -5.63 50.25 -1.42
N LYS A 574 -4.54 50.51 -2.15
CA LYS A 574 -3.17 50.41 -1.63
C LYS A 574 -2.79 51.58 -0.69
N LEU A 575 -3.51 52.71 -0.79
CA LEU A 575 -3.25 53.93 0.00
C LEU A 575 -4.15 54.03 1.24
N MET A 576 -5.13 53.15 1.41
CA MET A 576 -6.11 53.24 2.49
C MET A 576 -5.90 52.15 3.55
N PRO A 577 -6.32 52.41 4.80
CA PRO A 577 -6.37 51.38 5.83
C PRO A 577 -7.21 50.18 5.37
N GLU A 578 -6.84 48.97 5.79
CA GLU A 578 -7.43 47.70 5.34
C GLU A 578 -8.97 47.70 5.41
N VAL A 579 -9.54 48.29 6.46
CA VAL A 579 -11.01 48.40 6.64
C VAL A 579 -11.70 49.16 5.50
N VAL A 580 -11.04 50.14 4.86
CA VAL A 580 -11.57 50.91 3.73
C VAL A 580 -11.09 50.34 2.40
N ALA A 581 -9.86 49.83 2.35
CA ALA A 581 -9.25 49.23 1.16
C ALA A 581 -10.10 48.06 0.58
N VAL A 582 -10.71 47.32 1.47
CA VAL A 582 -11.60 46.18 1.10
C VAL A 582 -12.76 46.61 0.21
N TYR A 583 -13.35 47.77 0.44
CA TYR A 583 -14.48 48.27 -0.38
C TYR A 583 -14.01 48.92 -1.69
N LEU A 584 -12.73 49.19 -1.84
CA LEU A 584 -12.14 49.83 -3.03
C LEU A 584 -11.49 48.79 -3.99
N ARG A 585 -11.39 47.52 -3.59
CA ARG A 585 -10.90 46.43 -4.47
C ARG A 585 -11.88 46.14 -5.57
N LYS A 586 -11.39 46.02 -6.81
CA LYS A 586 -12.23 45.71 -7.96
C LYS A 586 -12.46 44.20 -8.05
N GLN A 587 -13.74 43.79 -8.06
CA GLN A 587 -14.09 42.41 -8.27
C GLN A 587 -13.86 42.01 -9.73
N ARG A 588 -13.14 40.90 -9.93
CA ARG A 588 -12.95 40.24 -11.21
C ARG A 588 -13.48 38.82 -11.14
N VAL A 589 -14.17 38.39 -12.20
CA VAL A 589 -14.60 36.99 -12.38
C VAL A 589 -13.77 36.39 -13.49
N SER A 590 -13.22 35.22 -13.25
CA SER A 590 -12.43 34.47 -14.23
C SER A 590 -12.87 33.01 -14.27
N VAL A 591 -12.92 32.43 -15.47
CA VAL A 591 -13.11 30.99 -15.64
C VAL A 591 -11.81 30.30 -15.21
N MET A 592 -11.93 29.35 -14.29
CA MET A 592 -10.81 28.62 -13.70
C MET A 592 -10.64 27.25 -14.32
N MET A 593 -11.73 26.57 -14.60
CA MET A 593 -11.75 25.21 -15.13
C MET A 593 -13.03 24.94 -15.93
N TYR A 594 -12.97 23.89 -16.74
CA TYR A 594 -14.13 23.30 -17.40
C TYR A 594 -14.31 21.88 -16.89
N HIS A 595 -15.49 21.55 -16.39
CA HIS A 595 -15.84 20.23 -15.91
C HIS A 595 -16.74 19.50 -16.90
N ALA A 596 -16.62 18.20 -17.02
CA ALA A 596 -17.55 17.40 -17.79
C ALA A 596 -18.94 17.42 -17.13
N VAL A 597 -19.98 17.57 -17.91
CA VAL A 597 -21.34 17.24 -17.45
C VAL A 597 -21.45 15.72 -17.41
N PRO A 598 -21.80 15.11 -16.26
CA PRO A 598 -21.91 13.66 -16.14
C PRO A 598 -22.77 13.01 -17.21
N SER A 599 -22.38 11.84 -17.70
CA SER A 599 -23.06 11.18 -18.84
C SER A 599 -24.54 10.95 -18.59
N CYS A 600 -24.94 10.61 -17.36
CA CYS A 600 -26.36 10.48 -16.97
C CYS A 600 -27.14 11.80 -17.07
N LEU A 601 -26.50 12.95 -16.91
CA LEU A 601 -27.05 14.29 -17.01
C LEU A 601 -26.82 14.95 -18.40
N ALA A 602 -26.04 14.32 -19.27
CA ALA A 602 -25.64 14.82 -20.58
C ALA A 602 -26.45 14.22 -21.76
N ASN A 603 -27.45 13.37 -21.49
CA ASN A 603 -28.18 12.63 -22.53
C ASN A 603 -29.00 13.54 -23.41
N THR A 604 -29.63 14.58 -22.86
CA THR A 604 -30.39 15.58 -23.59
C THR A 604 -30.00 17.00 -23.17
N LYS A 605 -30.39 18.00 -23.96
CA LYS A 605 -30.15 19.41 -23.65
C LYS A 605 -30.90 19.85 -22.39
N GLU A 606 -32.10 19.34 -22.19
CA GLU A 606 -32.97 19.65 -21.05
C GLU A 606 -32.33 19.14 -19.75
N ARG A 607 -31.81 17.93 -19.76
CA ARG A 607 -31.07 17.36 -18.60
C ARG A 607 -29.80 18.16 -18.26
N ALA A 608 -29.05 18.54 -19.29
CA ALA A 608 -27.86 19.36 -19.11
C ALA A 608 -28.21 20.77 -18.57
N ALA A 609 -29.37 21.32 -18.93
CA ALA A 609 -29.88 22.59 -18.39
C ALA A 609 -30.31 22.47 -16.91
N VAL A 610 -30.86 21.32 -16.49
CA VAL A 610 -31.14 21.05 -15.06
C VAL A 610 -29.81 21.05 -14.27
N TYR A 611 -28.80 20.35 -14.78
CA TYR A 611 -27.47 20.34 -14.14
C TYR A 611 -26.85 21.74 -14.08
N GLN A 612 -26.93 22.54 -15.15
CA GLN A 612 -26.44 23.92 -15.17
C GLN A 612 -27.08 24.78 -14.08
N ARG A 613 -28.39 24.62 -13.84
CA ARG A 613 -29.08 25.37 -12.81
C ARG A 613 -28.57 25.05 -11.41
N TYR A 614 -28.40 23.76 -11.07
CA TYR A 614 -27.87 23.36 -9.78
C TYR A 614 -26.36 23.63 -9.65
N TRP A 615 -25.59 23.53 -10.75
CA TRP A 615 -24.22 24.00 -10.79
C TRP A 615 -24.11 25.48 -10.43
N ASN A 616 -24.95 26.31 -11.00
CA ASN A 616 -24.98 27.74 -10.72
C ASN A 616 -25.41 28.06 -9.28
N GLN A 617 -26.21 27.21 -8.68
CA GLN A 617 -26.64 27.33 -7.28
C GLN A 617 -25.55 26.95 -6.31
N HIS A 618 -24.86 25.83 -6.53
CA HIS A 618 -23.93 25.25 -5.55
C HIS A 618 -22.47 25.63 -5.80
N VAL A 619 -22.05 25.79 -7.05
CA VAL A 619 -20.63 25.95 -7.42
C VAL A 619 -20.35 27.38 -7.88
N SER A 620 -20.77 27.75 -9.07
CA SER A 620 -20.51 29.07 -9.63
C SER A 620 -21.40 29.32 -10.86
N PRO A 621 -21.64 30.59 -11.22
CA PRO A 621 -22.20 30.88 -12.53
C PRO A 621 -21.36 30.27 -13.65
N GLY A 622 -21.97 29.48 -14.53
CA GLY A 622 -21.32 28.84 -15.65
C GLY A 622 -22.33 28.39 -16.69
N GLU A 623 -21.94 28.42 -17.95
CA GLU A 623 -22.79 27.96 -19.06
C GLU A 623 -22.38 26.53 -19.45
N VAL A 624 -23.40 25.72 -19.76
CA VAL A 624 -23.20 24.38 -20.32
C VAL A 624 -23.05 24.50 -21.83
N THR A 625 -21.91 24.05 -22.35
CA THR A 625 -21.57 24.11 -23.76
C THR A 625 -21.52 22.71 -24.37
N TYR A 626 -22.20 22.52 -25.54
CA TYR A 626 -22.11 21.28 -26.30
C TYR A 626 -20.77 21.20 -27.05
N VAL A 627 -20.03 20.10 -26.91
CA VAL A 627 -18.63 20.03 -27.35
C VAL A 627 -18.32 19.01 -28.43
N ARG A 628 -19.33 18.34 -29.00
CA ARG A 628 -19.09 17.38 -30.09
C ARG A 628 -19.04 18.00 -31.49
N SER A 629 -19.35 19.29 -31.61
CA SER A 629 -19.35 20.02 -32.91
C SER A 629 -18.99 21.49 -32.74
N GLY A 630 -18.48 22.10 -33.82
CA GLY A 630 -18.22 23.54 -33.90
C GLY A 630 -17.22 24.06 -32.84
N ASN A 631 -17.52 25.25 -32.32
CA ASN A 631 -16.67 25.94 -31.33
C ASN A 631 -16.49 25.18 -30.03
N GLY A 632 -17.40 24.26 -29.69
CA GLY A 632 -17.28 23.46 -28.46
C GLY A 632 -16.09 22.47 -28.47
N LYS A 633 -15.78 21.92 -29.64
CA LYS A 633 -14.59 21.04 -29.77
C LYS A 633 -13.30 21.82 -29.54
N GLN A 634 -13.19 23.02 -30.12
CA GLN A 634 -12.06 23.92 -29.91
C GLN A 634 -11.93 24.35 -28.44
N LEU A 635 -13.07 24.52 -27.73
CA LEU A 635 -13.06 24.84 -26.30
C LEU A 635 -12.42 23.74 -25.45
N VAL A 636 -12.71 22.47 -25.72
CA VAL A 636 -12.10 21.34 -24.99
C VAL A 636 -10.60 21.28 -25.25
N GLU A 637 -10.19 21.41 -26.53
CA GLU A 637 -8.77 21.44 -26.89
C GLU A 637 -8.03 22.62 -26.22
N PHE A 638 -8.66 23.80 -26.22
CA PHE A 638 -8.12 24.98 -25.54
C PHE A 638 -8.00 24.75 -24.01
N ALA A 639 -9.02 24.18 -23.37
CA ALA A 639 -9.01 23.90 -21.94
C ALA A 639 -7.91 22.91 -21.56
N GLN A 640 -7.73 21.84 -22.34
CA GLN A 640 -6.68 20.84 -22.13
C GLN A 640 -5.28 21.43 -22.31
N LEU A 641 -5.05 22.21 -23.36
CA LEU A 641 -3.74 22.85 -23.63
C LEU A 641 -3.33 23.89 -22.60
N ASN A 642 -4.30 24.54 -21.95
CA ASN A 642 -4.04 25.59 -20.95
C ASN A 642 -4.19 25.13 -19.50
N GLY A 643 -4.30 23.81 -19.26
CA GLY A 643 -4.45 23.28 -17.90
C GLY A 643 -5.74 23.72 -17.18
N LEU A 644 -6.81 24.06 -17.96
CA LEU A 644 -8.11 24.46 -17.41
C LEU A 644 -9.07 23.26 -17.29
N VAL A 645 -8.53 22.12 -16.94
CA VAL A 645 -9.26 20.86 -16.71
C VAL A 645 -8.97 20.35 -15.30
N PRO A 646 -9.93 19.66 -14.66
CA PRO A 646 -9.67 19.07 -13.35
C PRO A 646 -8.58 17.99 -13.45
N GLU A 647 -7.65 18.02 -12.50
CA GLU A 647 -6.68 16.96 -12.30
C GLU A 647 -6.87 16.40 -10.90
N PHE A 648 -7.40 15.20 -10.83
CA PHE A 648 -7.67 14.49 -9.59
C PHE A 648 -7.02 13.09 -9.61
N GLY A 649 -6.45 12.68 -8.47
CA GLY A 649 -6.36 11.28 -8.14
C GLY A 649 -7.78 10.80 -7.78
N LEU A 650 -8.31 9.81 -8.50
CA LEU A 650 -9.67 9.29 -8.30
C LEU A 650 -9.63 7.78 -8.13
N HIS A 651 -10.23 7.28 -7.04
CA HIS A 651 -10.40 5.86 -6.79
C HIS A 651 -11.86 5.52 -6.54
N GLN A 652 -12.37 4.52 -7.25
CA GLN A 652 -13.65 3.93 -6.92
C GLN A 652 -13.45 2.86 -5.86
N LYS A 653 -14.25 2.93 -4.80
CA LYS A 653 -14.17 2.05 -3.63
C LYS A 653 -15.52 1.42 -3.33
N SER A 654 -15.48 0.34 -2.57
CA SER A 654 -16.66 -0.26 -1.96
C SER A 654 -16.46 -0.24 -0.45
N VAL A 655 -17.35 0.42 0.27
CA VAL A 655 -17.25 0.65 1.72
C VAL A 655 -18.50 0.14 2.43
N TYR A 656 -18.35 -0.21 3.69
CA TYR A 656 -19.46 -0.51 4.59
C TYR A 656 -19.60 0.61 5.61
N GLU A 657 -20.84 0.99 5.90
CA GLU A 657 -21.20 2.03 6.85
C GLU A 657 -21.89 1.47 8.08
#